data_0adbf434832a29bd787677e61d3231f3
#
_entry.id   0adbf434832a29bd787677e61d3231f3
#
_cell.length_a   1.000
_cell.length_b   1.000
_cell.length_c   1.000
_cell.angle_alpha   90.00
_cell.angle_beta   90.00
_cell.angle_gamma   90.00
#
_symmetry.space_group_name_H-M   'P 1'
#
loop_
_entity.id
_entity.type
_entity.pdbx_description
1 polymer ?
#
loop_
_entity_poly.entity_id
_entity_poly.type
_entity_poly.pdbx_seq_one_letter_code
_entity_poly.pdbx_strand_id
1 'polypeptide(L)'
;MKICILLALSGVLGFPLFAQQNELMNPGFEDYKKETPTGWKIIYPNSQYRLDKEIVHSGNTAIAVERKKGTPYFGLQQEIIYKKPNTLPILFGGWSKAENIIGQVDYNIYLDLYYADGSNAWAIKSFWGTGTFDWRHTFSCYRPAKPVAKIKYNIFIRNDVAGKAWFDDFELRRGEPDVQIGAVTMESTAPLSQNGFFIEGMFFRNVNYKAILQDDAGNDLLVHNGTGREIRWFAEPEKKAAKLQIQVSANGKSKTYTYPVNVNPRLPRNPVKENYQVWTADSMTNISPATYPHPDAPRDISLELAQAEAESAQIQVTAGARPLSGVKVILPELKTVHGEAFAGKIKWERVGYLPRRRPYAYHPDGYTREEFWIPDPLLPARDFNVPANATQGIWLTVRAGRKAKAGTYRGDVIISIDGNETKVPVSVRVFGFALPDTFSLRSAFCIMDNWLFKAYPWRKQGELRREAWDIMLEHRLNPDDITRTAEPCIEDLLYAQKKGMNQFCIFNLVPKPVDNPLWVCYSPVSDYNNALLEEFKARLDPYVAELRKYNLMKYAYVYGFDERWDEYYPVMNRIRKMLHERYPDLPFMTTARAYQSLKQNPSRKDCYVADWFAPATHHYADALSADLRKKGHQVWWYVCCSPQYPYANFASVEYPFIEGRLLAWQTFRHKADGLLYWHVNAWTDNFYFDESLCYQTAFKLNSIQEMPGDGQLLYPGAGGPLPSIRLANIRDGSEDYDYLAMYGEKGRDFCKKLAPSMTKFSRDPRQLRAFRRQIAEALESRVQQSTPGK
;
A
#
# COMPACT_ATOMS: atom_id res chain seq x y z
N MET A 1 -44.87 3.29 -69.02
CA MET A 1 -44.82 3.31 -67.55
C MET A 1 -43.35 3.37 -67.09
N LYS A 2 -42.93 4.56 -66.79
CA LYS A 2 -41.56 4.82 -66.32
C LYS A 2 -41.51 4.79 -64.80
N ILE A 3 -40.72 3.89 -64.25
CA ILE A 3 -40.47 3.85 -62.78
C ILE A 3 -39.18 4.66 -62.52
N CYS A 4 -39.30 5.76 -61.82
CA CYS A 4 -38.19 6.52 -61.31
C CYS A 4 -37.68 5.87 -60.01
N ILE A 5 -36.42 5.47 -60.01
CA ILE A 5 -35.68 5.07 -58.81
C ILE A 5 -34.99 6.31 -58.27
N LEU A 6 -35.45 6.80 -57.10
CA LEU A 6 -34.71 7.81 -56.32
C LEU A 6 -33.54 7.13 -55.58
N LEU A 7 -32.32 7.48 -55.96
CA LEU A 7 -31.12 7.23 -55.17
C LEU A 7 -30.98 8.31 -54.13
N ALA A 8 -31.19 7.93 -52.86
CA ALA A 8 -30.86 8.78 -51.72
C ALA A 8 -29.32 8.71 -51.50
N LEU A 9 -28.63 9.77 -51.90
CA LEU A 9 -27.25 9.99 -51.49
C LEU A 9 -27.25 10.45 -50.00
N SER A 10 -26.99 9.55 -49.07
CA SER A 10 -26.57 9.87 -47.72
C SER A 10 -25.10 10.34 -47.78
N GLY A 11 -24.93 11.66 -47.84
CA GLY A 11 -23.64 12.29 -47.72
C GLY A 11 -23.12 12.11 -46.29
N VAL A 12 -22.22 11.15 -46.09
CA VAL A 12 -21.37 11.13 -44.89
C VAL A 12 -20.38 12.26 -45.08
N LEU A 13 -20.62 13.36 -44.42
CA LEU A 13 -19.61 14.41 -44.21
C LEU A 13 -18.45 13.79 -43.42
N GLY A 14 -17.47 13.25 -44.15
CA GLY A 14 -16.18 12.94 -43.58
C GLY A 14 -15.51 14.23 -43.15
N PHE A 15 -15.50 14.49 -41.83
CA PHE A 15 -14.60 15.50 -41.29
C PHE A 15 -13.16 15.08 -41.63
N PRO A 16 -12.37 15.98 -42.23
CA PRO A 16 -10.96 15.67 -42.46
C PRO A 16 -10.32 15.42 -41.10
N LEU A 17 -9.64 14.27 -40.94
CA LEU A 17 -8.73 14.04 -39.83
C LEU A 17 -7.58 15.04 -39.96
N PHE A 18 -7.74 16.23 -39.37
CA PHE A 18 -6.62 17.11 -39.14
C PHE A 18 -5.67 16.35 -38.20
N ALA A 19 -4.43 16.19 -38.62
CA ALA A 19 -3.35 15.79 -37.72
C ALA A 19 -3.39 16.76 -36.54
N GLN A 20 -3.57 16.23 -35.33
CA GLN A 20 -3.68 17.04 -34.12
C GLN A 20 -2.39 17.82 -33.94
N GLN A 21 -2.46 19.14 -34.11
CA GLN A 21 -1.31 20.02 -34.01
C GLN A 21 -0.79 20.05 -32.57
N ASN A 22 0.52 20.10 -32.38
CA ASN A 22 1.13 20.33 -31.09
C ASN A 22 0.80 21.76 -30.62
N GLU A 23 0.21 21.89 -29.43
CA GLU A 23 -0.23 23.17 -28.84
C GLU A 23 0.88 23.87 -28.05
N LEU A 24 2.00 23.20 -27.79
CA LEU A 24 3.15 23.81 -27.15
C LEU A 24 3.91 24.70 -28.12
N MET A 25 4.33 25.84 -27.64
CA MET A 25 5.25 26.75 -28.33
C MET A 25 6.69 26.24 -28.09
N ASN A 26 7.49 26.16 -29.15
CA ASN A 26 8.90 25.77 -29.07
C ASN A 26 9.14 24.46 -28.25
N PRO A 27 8.52 23.36 -28.65
CA PRO A 27 8.54 22.12 -27.87
C PRO A 27 9.90 21.42 -27.83
N GLY A 28 10.79 21.67 -28.79
CA GLY A 28 12.16 21.14 -28.87
C GLY A 28 13.22 22.14 -28.44
N PHE A 29 12.84 23.29 -27.85
CA PHE A 29 13.73 24.31 -27.29
C PHE A 29 14.68 25.00 -28.32
N GLU A 30 14.39 24.91 -29.58
CA GLU A 30 15.25 25.45 -30.65
C GLU A 30 15.37 26.99 -30.62
N ASP A 31 14.32 27.69 -30.15
CA ASP A 31 14.30 29.12 -29.99
C ASP A 31 14.57 29.54 -28.56
N TYR A 32 15.56 30.37 -28.30
CA TYR A 32 15.89 30.82 -26.95
C TYR A 32 16.46 32.26 -26.93
N LYS A 33 16.27 32.94 -25.78
CA LYS A 33 16.86 34.27 -25.51
C LYS A 33 17.67 34.16 -24.21
N LYS A 34 18.98 34.44 -24.27
CA LYS A 34 19.87 34.35 -23.09
C LYS A 34 19.67 33.02 -22.30
N GLU A 35 19.79 31.90 -22.94
CA GLU A 35 19.63 30.56 -22.36
C GLU A 35 18.20 30.18 -21.87
N THR A 36 17.21 31.07 -21.98
CA THR A 36 15.82 30.74 -21.65
C THR A 36 15.06 30.38 -22.93
N PRO A 37 14.48 29.17 -23.03
CA PRO A 37 13.68 28.79 -24.19
C PRO A 37 12.48 29.71 -24.39
N THR A 38 12.30 30.20 -25.61
CA THR A 38 11.17 31.10 -25.94
C THR A 38 9.84 30.37 -25.73
N GLY A 39 8.90 31.04 -25.05
CA GLY A 39 7.59 30.46 -24.72
C GLY A 39 7.55 29.66 -23.41
N TRP A 40 8.69 29.40 -22.80
CA TRP A 40 8.78 28.69 -21.51
C TRP A 40 9.15 29.62 -20.36
N LYS A 41 8.57 29.41 -19.21
CA LYS A 41 8.84 30.12 -17.97
C LYS A 41 9.57 29.25 -16.98
N ILE A 42 10.67 29.74 -16.43
CA ILE A 42 11.33 29.09 -15.30
C ILE A 42 10.54 29.45 -14.03
N ILE A 43 10.02 28.43 -13.33
CA ILE A 43 9.15 28.66 -12.17
C ILE A 43 9.90 28.59 -10.84
N TYR A 44 11.12 28.11 -10.82
CA TYR A 44 12.00 28.15 -9.66
C TYR A 44 13.19 29.07 -9.97
N PRO A 45 13.30 30.26 -9.36
CA PRO A 45 14.24 31.31 -9.79
C PRO A 45 15.72 30.93 -9.66
N ASN A 46 16.03 29.93 -8.82
CA ASN A 46 17.40 29.46 -8.63
C ASN A 46 17.67 28.13 -9.35
N SER A 47 16.84 27.75 -10.30
CA SER A 47 17.05 26.55 -11.13
C SER A 47 18.37 26.60 -11.87
N GLN A 48 19.17 25.56 -11.75
CA GLN A 48 20.39 25.40 -12.56
C GLN A 48 20.08 24.48 -13.74
N TYR A 49 20.27 25.00 -14.93
CA TYR A 49 20.12 24.25 -16.18
C TYR A 49 21.02 24.91 -17.26
N ARG A 50 21.23 24.22 -18.35
CA ARG A 50 21.92 24.76 -19.53
C ARG A 50 21.23 24.28 -20.80
N LEU A 51 21.40 25.01 -21.85
CA LEU A 51 21.12 24.52 -23.21
C LEU A 51 22.27 23.58 -23.62
N ASP A 52 21.94 22.36 -23.99
CA ASP A 52 22.90 21.39 -24.50
C ASP A 52 22.73 21.28 -26.01
N LYS A 53 23.86 21.37 -26.74
CA LYS A 53 23.91 21.27 -28.20
C LYS A 53 24.59 20.01 -28.69
N GLU A 54 25.13 19.23 -27.77
CA GLU A 54 25.83 17.98 -28.06
C GLU A 54 24.93 16.76 -27.80
N ILE A 55 24.13 16.83 -26.73
CA ILE A 55 23.22 15.75 -26.34
C ILE A 55 21.79 16.24 -26.57
N VAL A 56 21.28 15.99 -27.75
CA VAL A 56 19.92 16.33 -28.19
C VAL A 56 19.19 15.08 -28.66
N HIS A 57 17.86 15.08 -28.55
CA HIS A 57 17.02 14.03 -29.11
C HIS A 57 16.75 14.32 -30.61
N SER A 58 16.40 15.54 -30.91
CA SER A 58 16.28 16.03 -32.28
C SER A 58 16.69 17.51 -32.36
N GLY A 59 16.76 18.07 -33.57
CA GLY A 59 17.13 19.46 -33.74
C GLY A 59 18.56 19.78 -33.31
N ASN A 60 18.75 20.93 -32.66
CA ASN A 60 20.07 21.47 -32.31
C ASN A 60 20.21 21.78 -30.80
N THR A 61 19.15 21.64 -30.02
CA THR A 61 19.16 22.10 -28.62
C THR A 61 18.28 21.23 -27.75
N ALA A 62 18.77 20.86 -26.55
CA ALA A 62 18.02 20.25 -25.48
C ALA A 62 18.27 21.00 -24.17
N ILE A 63 17.42 20.78 -23.17
CA ILE A 63 17.64 21.31 -21.81
C ILE A 63 18.36 20.27 -20.98
N ALA A 64 19.55 20.57 -20.48
CA ALA A 64 20.30 19.75 -19.53
C ALA A 64 20.16 20.30 -18.11
N VAL A 65 19.85 19.40 -17.17
CA VAL A 65 19.71 19.70 -15.75
C VAL A 65 20.57 18.72 -14.95
N GLU A 66 21.38 19.23 -14.03
CA GLU A 66 22.06 18.43 -13.04
C GLU A 66 21.62 18.91 -11.65
N ARG A 67 21.04 18.01 -10.88
CA ARG A 67 20.53 18.34 -9.55
C ARG A 67 21.08 17.38 -8.49
N LYS A 68 21.59 17.98 -7.41
CA LYS A 68 22.02 17.25 -6.18
C LYS A 68 20.91 17.35 -5.14
N LYS A 69 20.83 16.38 -4.24
CA LYS A 69 19.89 16.44 -3.13
C LYS A 69 20.13 17.69 -2.27
N GLY A 70 19.05 18.40 -1.95
CA GLY A 70 19.14 19.66 -1.18
C GLY A 70 19.43 20.93 -2.00
N THR A 71 19.67 20.80 -3.31
CA THR A 71 19.81 21.98 -4.21
C THR A 71 18.45 22.48 -4.70
N PRO A 72 18.37 23.68 -5.28
CA PRO A 72 17.13 24.24 -5.81
C PRO A 72 16.43 23.30 -6.79
N TYR A 73 15.12 23.36 -6.82
CA TYR A 73 14.28 22.63 -7.77
C TYR A 73 14.46 23.15 -9.18
N PHE A 74 14.23 22.27 -10.17
CA PHE A 74 14.09 22.65 -11.56
C PHE A 74 12.63 22.57 -11.99
N GLY A 75 12.17 23.56 -12.76
CA GLY A 75 10.85 23.55 -13.35
C GLY A 75 10.72 24.54 -14.52
N LEU A 76 10.26 24.00 -15.64
CA LEU A 76 9.82 24.76 -16.80
C LEU A 76 8.30 24.69 -16.90
N GLN A 77 7.67 25.79 -17.28
CA GLN A 77 6.22 25.87 -17.41
C GLN A 77 5.82 26.60 -18.70
N GLN A 78 4.75 26.11 -19.30
CA GLN A 78 4.02 26.83 -20.32
C GLN A 78 2.53 26.87 -19.96
N GLU A 79 1.85 28.04 -20.18
CA GLU A 79 0.40 28.14 -19.98
C GLU A 79 -0.32 28.18 -21.32
N ILE A 80 -1.32 27.33 -21.47
CA ILE A 80 -2.17 27.25 -22.65
C ILE A 80 -3.58 27.65 -22.24
N ILE A 81 -4.13 28.73 -22.84
CA ILE A 81 -5.45 29.28 -22.54
C ILE A 81 -6.41 29.02 -23.70
N TYR A 82 -7.55 28.43 -23.41
CA TYR A 82 -8.57 28.08 -24.40
C TYR A 82 -9.66 29.12 -24.46
N LYS A 83 -9.80 29.80 -25.60
CA LYS A 83 -10.93 30.73 -25.86
C LYS A 83 -12.29 30.03 -25.87
N LYS A 84 -12.32 28.74 -26.21
CA LYS A 84 -13.52 27.89 -26.20
C LYS A 84 -13.21 26.65 -25.38
N PRO A 85 -13.49 26.66 -24.07
CA PRO A 85 -13.32 25.51 -23.22
C PRO A 85 -14.08 24.27 -23.73
N ASN A 86 -13.45 23.09 -23.64
CA ASN A 86 -14.06 21.82 -24.06
C ASN A 86 -13.52 20.66 -23.24
N THR A 87 -14.13 19.47 -23.42
CA THR A 87 -13.79 18.23 -22.73
C THR A 87 -12.97 17.25 -23.57
N LEU A 88 -12.36 17.74 -24.66
CA LEU A 88 -11.55 16.87 -25.50
C LEU A 88 -10.40 16.24 -24.69
N PRO A 89 -10.08 14.97 -24.93
CA PRO A 89 -8.92 14.34 -24.33
C PRO A 89 -7.64 15.15 -24.51
N ILE A 90 -6.81 15.17 -23.51
CA ILE A 90 -5.51 15.83 -23.46
C ILE A 90 -4.44 14.76 -23.64
N LEU A 91 -3.70 14.83 -24.71
CA LEU A 91 -2.58 13.96 -25.04
C LEU A 91 -1.30 14.75 -24.77
N PHE A 92 -0.41 14.25 -23.94
CA PHE A 92 0.81 14.96 -23.58
C PHE A 92 1.98 13.99 -23.38
N GLY A 93 3.16 14.44 -23.75
CA GLY A 93 4.37 13.62 -23.71
C GLY A 93 5.64 14.42 -23.94
N GLY A 94 6.77 13.73 -23.98
CA GLY A 94 8.07 14.31 -24.26
C GLY A 94 9.20 13.33 -24.03
N TRP A 95 10.37 13.66 -24.52
CA TRP A 95 11.57 12.85 -24.42
C TRP A 95 12.48 13.32 -23.29
N SER A 96 13.11 12.36 -22.63
CA SER A 96 14.17 12.64 -21.67
C SER A 96 15.23 11.53 -21.70
N LYS A 97 16.49 11.93 -21.50
CA LYS A 97 17.63 11.07 -21.26
C LYS A 97 18.10 11.29 -19.83
N ALA A 98 18.57 10.26 -19.14
CA ALA A 98 18.91 10.31 -17.73
C ALA A 98 20.22 9.62 -17.38
N GLU A 99 20.93 10.22 -16.42
CA GLU A 99 22.10 9.62 -15.77
C GLU A 99 21.93 9.68 -14.25
N ASN A 100 21.90 8.50 -13.62
CA ASN A 100 21.84 8.32 -12.17
C ASN A 100 20.68 9.08 -11.50
N ILE A 101 19.51 9.11 -12.13
CA ILE A 101 18.32 9.68 -11.49
C ILE A 101 17.90 8.79 -10.32
N ILE A 102 17.88 9.38 -9.12
CA ILE A 102 17.36 8.81 -7.89
C ILE A 102 16.19 9.65 -7.40
N GLY A 103 15.31 9.07 -6.57
CA GLY A 103 14.06 9.70 -6.18
C GLY A 103 12.99 9.53 -7.25
N GLN A 104 11.70 9.53 -6.88
CA GLN A 104 10.67 9.04 -7.81
C GLN A 104 9.55 10.03 -8.10
N VAL A 105 9.22 10.90 -7.16
CA VAL A 105 7.92 11.57 -7.17
C VAL A 105 7.81 12.69 -8.20
N ASP A 106 8.89 13.38 -8.52
CA ASP A 106 8.81 14.59 -9.31
C ASP A 106 9.94 14.72 -10.36
N TYR A 107 10.17 13.65 -11.12
CA TYR A 107 10.84 13.63 -12.41
C TYR A 107 9.80 13.28 -13.48
N ASN A 108 9.06 14.28 -13.94
CA ASN A 108 7.85 14.05 -14.72
C ASN A 108 7.44 15.29 -15.55
N ILE A 109 6.52 15.04 -16.49
CA ILE A 109 5.62 16.05 -17.04
C ILE A 109 4.44 16.14 -16.09
N TYR A 110 4.02 17.37 -15.77
CA TYR A 110 3.00 17.60 -14.76
C TYR A 110 2.00 18.67 -15.27
N LEU A 111 0.74 18.29 -15.35
CA LEU A 111 -0.32 19.21 -15.77
C LEU A 111 -1.17 19.65 -14.59
N ASP A 112 -1.48 20.97 -14.58
CA ASP A 112 -2.56 21.53 -13.77
C ASP A 112 -3.66 22.03 -14.72
N LEU A 113 -4.87 21.59 -14.52
CA LEU A 113 -6.02 21.98 -15.31
C LEU A 113 -6.91 22.94 -14.53
N TYR A 114 -7.35 23.97 -15.22
CA TYR A 114 -8.35 24.90 -14.74
C TYR A 114 -9.60 24.77 -15.61
N TYR A 115 -10.72 24.46 -15.01
CA TYR A 115 -11.97 24.28 -15.69
C TYR A 115 -12.72 25.61 -15.87
N ALA A 116 -13.66 25.64 -16.81
CA ALA A 116 -14.46 26.83 -17.10
C ALA A 116 -15.38 27.25 -15.94
N ASP A 117 -15.70 26.35 -15.02
CA ASP A 117 -16.49 26.61 -13.81
C ASP A 117 -15.65 27.11 -12.63
N GLY A 118 -14.36 27.36 -12.82
CA GLY A 118 -13.44 27.82 -11.78
C GLY A 118 -12.82 26.68 -10.93
N SER A 119 -13.33 25.46 -11.03
CA SER A 119 -12.71 24.31 -10.39
C SER A 119 -11.42 23.88 -11.11
N ASN A 120 -10.66 22.97 -10.52
CA ASN A 120 -9.37 22.55 -11.06
C ASN A 120 -9.12 21.05 -10.85
N ALA A 121 -8.15 20.51 -11.59
CA ALA A 121 -7.57 19.20 -11.38
C ALA A 121 -6.04 19.33 -11.39
N TRP A 122 -5.40 18.81 -10.36
CA TRP A 122 -3.97 18.92 -10.12
C TRP A 122 -3.25 17.59 -10.32
N ALA A 123 -1.95 17.68 -10.52
CA ALA A 123 -1.06 16.52 -10.47
C ALA A 123 -1.34 15.43 -11.52
N ILE A 124 -1.72 15.81 -12.73
CA ILE A 124 -1.84 14.87 -13.84
C ILE A 124 -0.44 14.68 -14.43
N LYS A 125 0.14 13.50 -14.23
CA LYS A 125 1.57 13.28 -14.44
C LYS A 125 1.85 12.22 -15.52
N SER A 126 3.02 12.37 -16.17
CA SER A 126 3.64 11.34 -17.01
C SER A 126 5.12 11.23 -16.65
N PHE A 127 5.60 10.02 -16.34
CA PHE A 127 6.92 9.79 -15.75
C PHE A 127 7.87 9.13 -16.74
N TRP A 128 9.18 9.44 -16.66
CA TRP A 128 10.21 8.73 -17.41
C TRP A 128 10.80 7.54 -16.65
N GLY A 129 10.68 7.50 -15.33
CA GLY A 129 11.32 6.51 -14.45
C GLY A 129 12.65 7.01 -13.87
N THR A 130 13.35 6.13 -13.15
CA THR A 130 14.61 6.43 -12.45
C THR A 130 15.79 5.67 -13.05
N GLY A 131 17.01 5.95 -12.57
CA GLY A 131 18.24 5.29 -13.03
C GLY A 131 18.93 6.01 -14.17
N THR A 132 19.68 5.25 -14.97
CA THR A 132 20.37 5.72 -16.17
C THR A 132 19.74 5.08 -17.39
N PHE A 133 19.34 5.92 -18.34
CA PHE A 133 18.76 5.45 -19.61
C PHE A 133 19.02 6.44 -20.73
N ASP A 134 19.04 5.95 -21.94
CA ASP A 134 19.08 6.77 -23.14
C ASP A 134 17.70 7.39 -23.44
N TRP A 135 17.57 8.19 -24.47
CA TRP A 135 16.35 8.92 -24.79
C TRP A 135 15.11 8.05 -24.69
N ARG A 136 14.23 8.40 -23.77
CA ARG A 136 12.99 7.71 -23.47
C ARG A 136 11.82 8.65 -23.63
N HIS A 137 10.82 8.21 -24.39
CA HIS A 137 9.57 8.92 -24.52
C HIS A 137 8.60 8.55 -23.39
N THR A 138 7.98 9.52 -22.76
CA THR A 138 6.81 9.33 -21.94
C THR A 138 5.59 9.97 -22.59
N PHE A 139 4.42 9.34 -22.45
CA PHE A 139 3.20 9.84 -23.06
C PHE A 139 1.98 9.43 -22.24
N SER A 140 1.02 10.36 -22.08
CA SER A 140 -0.20 10.11 -21.33
C SER A 140 -1.41 10.73 -22.02
N CYS A 141 -2.59 10.19 -21.68
CA CYS A 141 -3.88 10.72 -22.11
C CYS A 141 -4.77 10.95 -20.89
N TYR A 142 -5.20 12.18 -20.68
CA TYR A 142 -6.15 12.52 -19.65
C TYR A 142 -7.51 12.91 -20.26
N ARG A 143 -8.60 12.38 -19.71
CA ARG A 143 -9.98 12.71 -20.14
C ARG A 143 -10.61 13.62 -19.09
N PRO A 144 -10.68 14.93 -19.36
CA PRO A 144 -11.25 15.88 -18.42
C PRO A 144 -12.75 15.65 -18.26
N ALA A 145 -13.21 15.67 -17.01
CA ALA A 145 -14.63 15.52 -16.68
C ALA A 145 -15.44 16.79 -16.98
N LYS A 146 -14.76 17.96 -17.12
CA LYS A 146 -15.37 19.27 -17.33
C LYS A 146 -14.62 20.05 -18.42
N PRO A 147 -15.25 21.08 -19.03
CA PRO A 147 -14.58 21.91 -20.03
C PRO A 147 -13.33 22.59 -19.48
N VAL A 148 -12.18 22.34 -20.08
CA VAL A 148 -10.88 22.91 -19.69
C VAL A 148 -10.71 24.29 -20.30
N ALA A 149 -10.50 25.30 -19.45
CA ALA A 149 -10.24 26.69 -19.84
C ALA A 149 -8.75 27.00 -19.92
N LYS A 150 -7.92 26.37 -19.09
CA LYS A 150 -6.47 26.59 -19.09
C LYS A 150 -5.73 25.32 -18.66
N ILE A 151 -4.56 25.13 -19.26
CA ILE A 151 -3.58 24.09 -18.84
C ILE A 151 -2.28 24.80 -18.45
N LYS A 152 -1.70 24.43 -17.29
CA LYS A 152 -0.30 24.66 -17.00
C LYS A 152 0.45 23.38 -17.27
N TYR A 153 1.31 23.40 -18.26
CA TYR A 153 2.19 22.29 -18.63
C TYR A 153 3.54 22.50 -17.97
N ASN A 154 3.94 21.60 -17.10
CA ASN A 154 5.18 21.71 -16.35
C ASN A 154 6.11 20.51 -16.64
N ILE A 155 7.41 20.77 -16.62
CA ILE A 155 8.48 19.76 -16.62
C ILE A 155 9.23 19.92 -15.31
N PHE A 156 9.33 18.84 -14.51
CA PHE A 156 9.89 18.94 -13.16
C PHE A 156 11.06 18.00 -12.90
N ILE A 157 12.07 18.52 -12.17
CA ILE A 157 12.96 17.77 -11.29
C ILE A 157 12.94 18.47 -9.93
N ARG A 158 12.26 17.88 -8.95
CA ARG A 158 12.10 18.49 -7.62
C ARG A 158 12.02 17.45 -6.50
N ASN A 159 11.80 17.92 -5.28
CA ASN A 159 11.73 17.12 -4.05
C ASN A 159 13.00 16.28 -3.83
N ASP A 160 12.88 14.98 -3.66
CA ASP A 160 13.97 14.05 -3.41
C ASP A 160 14.74 13.62 -4.67
N VAL A 161 14.26 14.02 -5.86
CA VAL A 161 14.90 13.66 -7.12
C VAL A 161 16.25 14.34 -7.27
N ALA A 162 17.28 13.57 -7.57
CA ALA A 162 18.62 14.03 -7.88
C ALA A 162 19.21 13.20 -9.03
N GLY A 163 20.19 13.74 -9.74
CA GLY A 163 20.81 13.15 -10.92
C GLY A 163 20.89 14.13 -12.06
N LYS A 164 21.18 13.63 -13.25
CA LYS A 164 21.34 14.45 -14.46
C LYS A 164 20.33 14.00 -15.51
N ALA A 165 19.66 14.96 -16.13
CA ALA A 165 18.68 14.70 -17.17
C ALA A 165 18.77 15.68 -18.31
N TRP A 166 18.39 15.24 -19.49
CA TRP A 166 18.16 16.04 -20.68
C TRP A 166 16.71 15.93 -21.09
N PHE A 167 16.13 17.02 -21.56
CA PHE A 167 14.75 17.14 -21.96
C PHE A 167 14.64 17.70 -23.37
N ASP A 168 13.79 17.09 -24.19
CA ASP A 168 13.59 17.49 -25.59
C ASP A 168 12.22 17.01 -26.12
N ASP A 169 11.78 17.62 -27.21
CA ASP A 169 10.61 17.19 -28.02
C ASP A 169 9.33 16.91 -27.22
N PHE A 170 8.79 17.96 -26.61
CA PHE A 170 7.54 17.87 -25.87
C PHE A 170 6.31 18.00 -26.77
N GLU A 171 5.20 17.40 -26.32
CA GLU A 171 3.94 17.49 -27.03
C GLU A 171 2.76 17.68 -26.10
N LEU A 172 1.81 18.47 -26.56
CA LEU A 172 0.47 18.62 -26.01
C LEU A 172 -0.53 18.72 -27.16
N ARG A 173 -1.52 17.86 -27.18
CA ARG A 173 -2.54 17.83 -28.23
C ARG A 173 -3.92 17.59 -27.63
N ARG A 174 -4.97 18.06 -28.32
CA ARG A 174 -6.35 17.84 -27.89
C ARG A 174 -7.09 16.98 -28.91
N GLY A 175 -7.79 15.95 -28.44
CA GLY A 175 -8.61 15.08 -29.28
C GLY A 175 -8.55 13.62 -28.91
N GLU A 176 -9.33 12.81 -29.61
CA GLU A 176 -9.32 11.36 -29.38
C GLU A 176 -7.96 10.74 -29.76
N PRO A 177 -7.36 9.96 -28.89
CA PRO A 177 -6.13 9.27 -29.21
C PRO A 177 -6.34 8.26 -30.34
N ASP A 178 -5.36 8.16 -31.21
CA ASP A 178 -5.31 7.11 -32.21
C ASP A 178 -4.91 5.74 -31.58
N VAL A 179 -4.62 4.74 -32.39
CA VAL A 179 -4.09 3.43 -31.95
C VAL A 179 -2.65 3.64 -31.44
N GLN A 180 -2.55 4.33 -30.31
CA GLN A 180 -1.28 4.73 -29.74
C GLN A 180 -1.09 4.06 -28.38
N ILE A 181 0.12 3.55 -28.17
CA ILE A 181 0.53 3.04 -26.87
C ILE A 181 1.05 4.21 -26.04
N GLY A 182 0.73 4.26 -24.78
CA GLY A 182 1.32 5.18 -23.81
C GLY A 182 2.75 4.77 -23.45
N ALA A 183 3.28 5.31 -22.38
CA ALA A 183 4.57 4.88 -21.87
C ALA A 183 4.55 3.36 -21.63
N VAL A 184 5.46 2.65 -22.29
CA VAL A 184 5.72 1.24 -22.01
C VAL A 184 6.84 1.20 -20.99
N THR A 185 6.53 0.79 -19.77
CA THR A 185 7.55 0.48 -18.78
C THR A 185 7.97 -0.98 -18.95
N MET A 186 9.26 -1.16 -19.03
CA MET A 186 9.89 -2.46 -19.17
C MET A 186 10.89 -2.58 -18.04
N GLU A 187 10.60 -3.43 -17.07
CA GLU A 187 11.47 -3.64 -15.93
C GLU A 187 12.00 -5.07 -15.96
N SER A 188 13.30 -5.21 -16.11
CA SER A 188 13.92 -6.47 -15.78
C SER A 188 13.85 -6.59 -14.25
N THR A 189 13.30 -7.70 -13.80
CA THR A 189 13.34 -8.04 -12.39
C THR A 189 14.77 -8.39 -12.06
N ALA A 190 15.49 -7.46 -11.49
CA ALA A 190 16.83 -7.49 -10.96
C ALA A 190 17.99 -8.05 -11.80
N PRO A 191 19.16 -7.44 -11.62
CA PRO A 191 20.29 -7.69 -12.53
C PRO A 191 20.93 -9.07 -12.44
N LEU A 192 20.66 -9.87 -11.44
CA LEU A 192 21.50 -11.06 -11.21
C LEU A 192 20.79 -12.36 -10.90
N SER A 193 19.51 -12.36 -10.63
CA SER A 193 18.89 -13.57 -10.10
C SER A 193 17.60 -14.01 -10.76
N GLN A 194 16.98 -13.17 -11.54
CA GLN A 194 15.71 -13.49 -12.18
C GLN A 194 15.73 -13.14 -13.66
N ASN A 195 15.28 -14.07 -14.42
CA ASN A 195 15.29 -14.02 -15.85
C ASN A 195 13.89 -13.73 -16.39
N GLY A 196 13.14 -12.98 -15.65
CA GLY A 196 11.85 -12.49 -16.02
C GLY A 196 11.89 -11.01 -16.39
N PHE A 197 10.98 -10.63 -17.23
CA PHE A 197 10.85 -9.30 -17.76
C PHE A 197 9.40 -8.90 -17.71
N PHE A 198 9.11 -7.83 -16.98
CA PHE A 198 7.76 -7.32 -16.88
C PHE A 198 7.53 -6.20 -17.86
N ILE A 199 6.49 -6.37 -18.65
CA ILE A 199 6.04 -5.40 -19.65
C ILE A 199 4.71 -4.85 -19.19
N GLU A 200 4.67 -3.56 -18.91
CA GLU A 200 3.44 -2.83 -18.65
C GLU A 200 3.30 -1.70 -19.64
N GLY A 201 2.16 -1.63 -20.31
CA GLY A 201 1.84 -0.55 -21.23
C GLY A 201 0.36 -0.21 -21.16
N MET A 202 0.02 1.06 -21.31
CA MET A 202 -1.36 1.51 -21.37
C MET A 202 -1.73 1.90 -22.80
N PHE A 203 -2.89 1.45 -23.23
CA PHE A 203 -3.52 1.90 -24.47
C PHE A 203 -4.61 2.91 -24.15
N PHE A 204 -4.72 3.96 -24.94
CA PHE A 204 -5.68 5.02 -24.68
C PHE A 204 -7.12 4.66 -25.04
N ARG A 205 -7.30 3.51 -25.70
CA ARG A 205 -8.56 2.91 -26.06
C ARG A 205 -8.47 1.37 -26.00
N ASN A 206 -9.60 0.68 -26.10
CA ASN A 206 -9.57 -0.77 -26.27
C ASN A 206 -8.93 -1.12 -27.62
N VAL A 207 -7.97 -2.02 -27.59
CA VAL A 207 -7.23 -2.51 -28.77
C VAL A 207 -7.08 -4.01 -28.69
N ASN A 208 -6.83 -4.64 -29.85
CA ASN A 208 -6.21 -5.96 -29.90
C ASN A 208 -4.70 -5.76 -29.95
N TYR A 209 -3.95 -6.52 -29.19
CA TYR A 209 -2.50 -6.44 -29.21
C TYR A 209 -1.82 -7.81 -29.27
N LYS A 210 -0.63 -7.83 -29.87
CA LYS A 210 0.30 -8.95 -29.88
C LYS A 210 1.68 -8.43 -29.46
N ALA A 211 2.16 -8.87 -28.31
CA ALA A 211 3.51 -8.57 -27.84
C ALA A 211 4.42 -9.77 -28.11
N ILE A 212 5.60 -9.52 -28.66
CA ILE A 212 6.53 -10.54 -29.14
C ILE A 212 7.91 -10.20 -28.61
N LEU A 213 8.50 -11.09 -27.82
CA LEU A 213 9.92 -11.02 -27.47
C LEU A 213 10.75 -11.77 -28.49
N GLN A 214 11.82 -11.16 -28.99
CA GLN A 214 12.69 -11.70 -30.03
C GLN A 214 14.15 -11.71 -29.58
N ASP A 215 14.93 -12.66 -30.06
CA ASP A 215 16.38 -12.67 -29.91
C ASP A 215 17.09 -11.66 -30.88
N ASP A 216 18.41 -11.60 -30.81
CA ASP A 216 19.23 -10.72 -31.66
C ASP A 216 19.08 -11.07 -33.17
N ALA A 217 18.76 -12.31 -33.49
CA ALA A 217 18.53 -12.77 -34.87
C ALA A 217 17.10 -12.49 -35.34
N GLY A 218 16.20 -12.01 -34.47
CA GLY A 218 14.81 -11.72 -34.81
C GLY A 218 13.87 -12.92 -34.71
N ASN A 219 14.31 -14.04 -34.14
CA ASN A 219 13.42 -15.17 -33.86
C ASN A 219 12.50 -14.88 -32.68
N ASP A 220 11.24 -15.26 -32.81
CA ASP A 220 10.25 -15.12 -31.72
C ASP A 220 10.58 -16.10 -30.58
N LEU A 221 10.79 -15.55 -29.38
CA LEU A 221 11.04 -16.32 -28.17
C LEU A 221 9.75 -16.58 -27.42
N LEU A 222 8.95 -15.55 -27.22
CA LEU A 222 7.67 -15.60 -26.53
C LEU A 222 6.66 -14.67 -27.20
N VAL A 223 5.39 -15.08 -27.19
CA VAL A 223 4.28 -14.29 -27.75
C VAL A 223 3.16 -14.18 -26.72
N HIS A 224 2.65 -12.98 -26.53
CA HIS A 224 1.51 -12.69 -25.67
C HIS A 224 0.45 -11.89 -26.45
N ASN A 225 -0.77 -12.40 -26.51
CA ASN A 225 -1.90 -11.75 -27.17
C ASN A 225 -2.93 -11.32 -26.16
N GLY A 226 -3.61 -10.22 -26.44
CA GLY A 226 -4.70 -9.77 -25.59
C GLY A 226 -5.56 -8.69 -26.23
N THR A 227 -6.62 -8.33 -25.51
CA THR A 227 -7.51 -7.23 -25.85
C THR A 227 -7.77 -6.37 -24.63
N GLY A 228 -7.86 -5.07 -24.81
CA GLY A 228 -8.15 -4.17 -23.70
C GLY A 228 -7.40 -2.85 -23.77
N ARG A 229 -7.33 -2.15 -22.63
CA ARG A 229 -6.61 -0.89 -22.49
C ARG A 229 -5.23 -1.01 -21.87
N GLU A 230 -4.84 -2.22 -21.50
CA GLU A 230 -3.56 -2.44 -20.84
C GLU A 230 -2.90 -3.71 -21.41
N ILE A 231 -1.59 -3.68 -21.46
CA ILE A 231 -0.77 -4.86 -21.55
C ILE A 231 -0.03 -5.01 -20.23
N ARG A 232 -0.11 -6.19 -19.65
CA ARG A 232 0.64 -6.60 -18.48
C ARG A 232 1.12 -8.01 -18.74
N TRP A 233 2.40 -8.13 -18.95
CA TRP A 233 2.98 -9.40 -19.30
C TRP A 233 4.28 -9.63 -18.56
N PHE A 234 4.35 -10.71 -17.81
CA PHE A 234 5.58 -11.21 -17.26
C PHE A 234 6.13 -12.29 -18.21
N ALA A 235 7.29 -12.01 -18.81
CA ALA A 235 7.93 -12.87 -19.80
C ALA A 235 9.22 -13.46 -19.23
N GLU A 236 9.37 -14.77 -19.28
CA GLU A 236 10.57 -15.50 -18.89
C GLU A 236 11.16 -16.24 -20.10
N PRO A 237 11.97 -15.58 -20.94
CA PRO A 237 12.52 -16.21 -22.13
C PRO A 237 13.59 -17.25 -21.76
N GLU A 238 13.61 -18.36 -22.51
CA GLU A 238 14.64 -19.40 -22.36
C GLU A 238 15.97 -19.00 -23.01
N LYS A 239 15.95 -18.02 -23.87
CA LYS A 239 17.13 -17.45 -24.54
C LYS A 239 17.19 -15.95 -24.31
N LYS A 240 18.35 -15.35 -24.53
CA LYS A 240 18.50 -13.90 -24.42
C LYS A 240 17.55 -13.19 -25.38
N ALA A 241 16.72 -12.29 -24.86
CA ALA A 241 15.87 -11.43 -25.66
C ALA A 241 16.53 -10.07 -25.88
N ALA A 242 16.46 -9.58 -27.12
CA ALA A 242 17.05 -8.31 -27.53
C ALA A 242 16.02 -7.30 -28.02
N LYS A 243 14.82 -7.74 -28.35
CA LYS A 243 13.78 -6.90 -28.91
C LYS A 243 12.40 -7.27 -28.39
N LEU A 244 11.59 -6.26 -28.08
CA LEU A 244 10.16 -6.39 -27.85
C LEU A 244 9.41 -5.71 -28.98
N GLN A 245 8.53 -6.42 -29.66
CA GLN A 245 7.55 -5.83 -30.57
C GLN A 245 6.16 -5.84 -29.95
N ILE A 246 5.43 -4.74 -30.05
CA ILE A 246 4.02 -4.66 -29.67
C ILE A 246 3.21 -4.22 -30.88
N GLN A 247 2.48 -5.13 -31.47
CA GLN A 247 1.54 -4.89 -32.56
C GLN A 247 0.19 -4.56 -31.98
N VAL A 248 -0.39 -3.44 -32.34
CA VAL A 248 -1.66 -2.93 -31.79
C VAL A 248 -2.62 -2.69 -32.95
N SER A 249 -3.86 -3.11 -32.80
CA SER A 249 -4.89 -2.88 -33.81
C SER A 249 -6.25 -2.53 -33.19
N ALA A 250 -6.93 -1.57 -33.82
CA ALA A 250 -8.32 -1.21 -33.50
C ALA A 250 -8.95 -0.44 -34.68
N ASN A 251 -10.21 -0.68 -34.95
CA ASN A 251 -11.00 0.02 -35.97
C ASN A 251 -10.33 0.08 -37.36
N GLY A 252 -9.77 -1.02 -37.81
CA GLY A 252 -9.11 -1.11 -39.10
C GLY A 252 -7.71 -0.45 -39.21
N LYS A 253 -7.25 0.16 -38.15
CA LYS A 253 -5.91 0.74 -38.03
C LYS A 253 -5.00 -0.20 -37.25
N SER A 254 -3.73 -0.29 -37.63
CA SER A 254 -2.71 -1.05 -36.90
C SER A 254 -1.42 -0.25 -36.81
N LYS A 255 -0.66 -0.50 -35.74
CA LYS A 255 0.66 0.09 -35.52
C LYS A 255 1.55 -0.91 -34.80
N THR A 256 2.83 -0.93 -35.16
CA THR A 256 3.83 -1.74 -34.48
C THR A 256 4.83 -0.85 -33.79
N TYR A 257 5.09 -1.16 -32.53
CA TYR A 257 6.11 -0.50 -31.71
C TYR A 257 7.23 -1.50 -31.46
N THR A 258 8.46 -1.02 -31.51
CA THR A 258 9.64 -1.85 -31.29
C THR A 258 10.50 -1.19 -30.23
N TYR A 259 10.88 -1.97 -29.23
CA TYR A 259 11.71 -1.53 -28.12
C TYR A 259 12.96 -2.41 -28.03
N PRO A 260 14.15 -1.84 -27.94
CA PRO A 260 15.33 -2.62 -27.60
C PRO A 260 15.19 -3.10 -26.15
N VAL A 261 15.52 -4.35 -25.92
CA VAL A 261 15.54 -4.93 -24.56
C VAL A 261 16.85 -5.70 -24.38
N ASN A 262 17.25 -5.89 -23.14
CA ASN A 262 18.39 -6.73 -22.80
C ASN A 262 17.98 -7.67 -21.67
N VAL A 263 17.29 -8.74 -22.04
CA VAL A 263 16.76 -9.70 -21.09
C VAL A 263 17.57 -10.99 -21.20
N ASN A 264 18.30 -11.29 -20.14
CA ASN A 264 19.04 -12.54 -20.07
C ASN A 264 18.08 -13.74 -19.94
N PRO A 265 18.46 -14.89 -20.49
CA PRO A 265 17.66 -16.09 -20.35
C PRO A 265 17.53 -16.48 -18.90
N ARG A 266 16.44 -17.14 -18.57
CA ARG A 266 16.28 -17.75 -17.26
C ARG A 266 17.48 -18.65 -16.98
N LEU A 267 18.31 -18.29 -16.00
CA LEU A 267 19.39 -19.15 -15.56
C LEU A 267 18.78 -20.43 -14.97
N PRO A 268 19.28 -21.61 -15.28
CA PRO A 268 18.84 -22.81 -14.61
C PRO A 268 19.20 -22.68 -13.13
N ARG A 269 18.25 -22.24 -12.33
CA ARG A 269 18.36 -22.28 -10.89
C ARG A 269 17.93 -23.65 -10.47
N ASN A 270 18.81 -24.44 -10.03
CA ASN A 270 18.46 -25.66 -9.34
C ASN A 270 19.37 -25.93 -8.17
N PRO A 271 19.15 -25.30 -7.03
CA PRO A 271 19.78 -25.69 -5.79
C PRO A 271 19.12 -26.98 -5.22
N VAL A 272 17.92 -27.34 -5.68
CA VAL A 272 17.21 -28.52 -5.24
C VAL A 272 17.55 -29.68 -6.17
N LYS A 273 18.43 -30.57 -5.73
CA LYS A 273 18.85 -31.77 -6.49
C LYS A 273 17.73 -32.82 -6.60
N GLU A 274 16.78 -32.78 -5.68
CA GLU A 274 15.61 -33.65 -5.60
C GLU A 274 14.45 -33.09 -6.43
N ASN A 275 13.38 -33.85 -6.60
CA ASN A 275 12.17 -33.33 -7.27
C ASN A 275 11.60 -32.11 -6.55
N TYR A 276 11.70 -32.07 -5.24
CA TYR A 276 11.27 -30.93 -4.40
C TYR A 276 11.95 -30.97 -3.04
N GLN A 277 11.89 -29.84 -2.34
CA GLN A 277 12.33 -29.72 -0.95
C GLN A 277 11.25 -29.00 -0.14
N VAL A 278 10.95 -29.53 1.06
CA VAL A 278 10.10 -28.88 2.07
C VAL A 278 11.01 -28.34 3.18
N TRP A 279 10.78 -27.08 3.54
CA TRP A 279 11.53 -26.38 4.57
C TRP A 279 10.65 -25.36 5.28
N THR A 280 11.11 -24.77 6.38
CA THR A 280 10.30 -23.84 7.19
C THR A 280 10.99 -22.49 7.35
N ALA A 281 10.20 -21.47 7.65
CA ALA A 281 10.69 -20.13 7.94
C ALA A 281 9.85 -19.45 9.02
N ASP A 282 10.45 -18.46 9.67
CA ASP A 282 9.74 -17.60 10.62
C ASP A 282 8.68 -16.76 9.91
N SER A 283 7.56 -16.47 10.59
CA SER A 283 6.46 -15.64 10.08
C SER A 283 6.92 -14.22 9.67
N MET A 284 7.99 -13.73 10.26
CA MET A 284 8.55 -12.40 9.99
C MET A 284 9.51 -12.36 8.80
N THR A 285 9.77 -13.51 8.15
CA THR A 285 10.68 -13.62 7.01
C THR A 285 9.92 -13.48 5.70
N ASN A 286 10.40 -12.62 4.82
CA ASN A 286 9.81 -12.49 3.49
C ASN A 286 10.37 -13.57 2.57
N ILE A 287 9.51 -14.46 2.08
CA ILE A 287 9.86 -15.55 1.19
C ILE A 287 9.11 -15.37 -0.14
N SER A 288 9.85 -15.15 -1.21
CA SER A 288 9.28 -15.06 -2.56
C SER A 288 9.38 -16.39 -3.31
N PRO A 289 8.72 -16.51 -4.45
CA PRO A 289 8.88 -17.68 -5.30
C PRO A 289 10.30 -17.96 -5.77
N ALA A 290 11.17 -16.95 -5.76
CA ALA A 290 12.57 -17.08 -6.14
C ALA A 290 13.51 -17.31 -4.95
N THR A 291 13.00 -17.38 -3.74
CA THR A 291 13.77 -17.71 -2.53
C THR A 291 13.94 -19.23 -2.46
N TYR A 292 15.18 -19.68 -2.35
CA TYR A 292 15.52 -21.11 -2.23
C TYR A 292 16.00 -21.44 -0.83
N PRO A 293 15.85 -22.70 -0.41
CA PRO A 293 16.30 -23.14 0.90
C PRO A 293 17.83 -23.03 1.02
N HIS A 294 18.29 -22.43 2.11
CA HIS A 294 19.68 -22.61 2.54
C HIS A 294 19.93 -24.09 2.90
N PRO A 295 21.15 -24.63 2.75
CA PRO A 295 21.44 -26.01 3.15
C PRO A 295 21.02 -26.33 4.58
N ASP A 296 21.17 -25.36 5.51
CA ASP A 296 20.80 -25.48 6.92
C ASP A 296 19.40 -24.93 7.22
N ALA A 297 18.52 -24.79 6.20
CA ALA A 297 17.17 -24.31 6.42
C ALA A 297 16.40 -25.24 7.38
N PRO A 298 15.68 -24.71 8.38
CA PRO A 298 14.92 -25.52 9.32
C PRO A 298 13.86 -26.34 8.57
N ARG A 299 13.55 -27.50 9.13
CA ARG A 299 12.52 -28.42 8.60
C ARG A 299 11.43 -28.72 9.62
N ASP A 300 11.46 -28.04 10.75
CA ASP A 300 10.52 -28.16 11.84
C ASP A 300 9.96 -26.78 12.21
N ILE A 301 8.88 -26.77 12.97
CA ILE A 301 8.22 -25.57 13.47
C ILE A 301 8.20 -25.64 14.99
N SER A 302 8.69 -24.56 15.63
CA SER A 302 8.58 -24.38 17.07
C SER A 302 7.87 -23.06 17.37
N LEU A 303 6.70 -23.12 17.98
CA LEU A 303 5.88 -21.98 18.37
C LEU A 303 5.72 -21.91 19.88
N GLU A 304 5.63 -20.71 20.41
CA GLU A 304 5.39 -20.43 21.82
C GLU A 304 4.30 -19.38 21.94
N LEU A 305 3.24 -19.67 22.67
CA LEU A 305 2.08 -18.78 22.80
C LEU A 305 1.42 -18.90 24.17
N ALA A 306 0.80 -17.85 24.63
CA ALA A 306 -0.09 -17.85 25.78
C ALA A 306 -1.45 -18.46 25.41
N GLN A 307 -2.30 -18.66 26.39
CA GLN A 307 -3.70 -18.97 26.15
C GLN A 307 -4.39 -17.76 25.47
N ALA A 308 -5.33 -18.02 24.59
CA ALA A 308 -6.05 -17.05 23.75
C ALA A 308 -5.17 -16.27 22.76
N GLU A 309 -3.97 -16.73 22.48
CA GLU A 309 -3.01 -16.17 21.54
C GLU A 309 -2.94 -16.96 20.24
N ALA A 310 -2.51 -16.30 19.15
CA ALA A 310 -2.18 -16.94 17.89
C ALA A 310 -0.74 -16.63 17.48
N GLU A 311 -0.02 -17.62 16.99
CA GLU A 311 1.30 -17.48 16.38
C GLU A 311 1.33 -18.18 15.02
N SER A 312 2.19 -17.70 14.14
CA SER A 312 2.30 -18.22 12.78
C SER A 312 3.72 -18.64 12.42
N ALA A 313 3.79 -19.58 11.49
CA ALA A 313 5.03 -20.00 10.83
C ALA A 313 4.77 -20.24 9.35
N GLN A 314 5.85 -20.34 8.58
CA GLN A 314 5.78 -20.63 7.17
C GLN A 314 6.35 -22.02 6.87
N ILE A 315 5.66 -22.76 6.00
CA ILE A 315 6.16 -23.97 5.36
C ILE A 315 6.36 -23.64 3.88
N GLN A 316 7.51 -23.96 3.34
CA GLN A 316 7.87 -23.69 1.97
C GLN A 316 8.02 -24.99 1.19
N VAL A 317 7.43 -25.03 0.00
CA VAL A 317 7.58 -26.14 -0.94
C VAL A 317 8.33 -25.60 -2.16
N THR A 318 9.59 -26.00 -2.32
CA THR A 318 10.44 -25.60 -3.45
C THR A 318 10.48 -26.74 -4.46
N ALA A 319 10.00 -26.47 -5.70
CA ALA A 319 10.08 -27.42 -6.80
C ALA A 319 11.49 -27.45 -7.39
N GLY A 320 11.94 -28.62 -7.81
CA GLY A 320 13.12 -28.79 -8.62
C GLY A 320 12.88 -28.38 -10.09
N ALA A 321 13.57 -29.04 -11.02
CA ALA A 321 13.48 -28.74 -12.45
C ALA A 321 12.11 -29.03 -13.10
N ARG A 322 11.21 -29.70 -12.39
CA ARG A 322 9.84 -30.04 -12.83
C ARG A 322 8.81 -29.37 -11.95
N PRO A 323 7.67 -28.93 -12.51
CA PRO A 323 6.58 -28.41 -11.73
C PRO A 323 5.97 -29.52 -10.85
N LEU A 324 5.40 -29.14 -9.70
CA LEU A 324 4.65 -30.01 -8.84
C LEU A 324 3.15 -29.77 -9.01
N SER A 325 2.38 -30.83 -9.06
CA SER A 325 0.93 -30.74 -9.22
C SER A 325 0.21 -31.31 -8.00
N GLY A 326 -0.91 -30.70 -7.61
CA GLY A 326 -1.80 -31.22 -6.59
C GLY A 326 -1.15 -31.38 -5.22
N VAL A 327 -0.34 -30.41 -4.81
CA VAL A 327 0.26 -30.38 -3.46
C VAL A 327 -0.84 -30.29 -2.42
N LYS A 328 -0.87 -31.23 -1.47
CA LYS A 328 -1.85 -31.31 -0.38
C LYS A 328 -1.18 -31.04 0.96
N VAL A 329 -1.92 -30.37 1.84
CA VAL A 329 -1.49 -30.08 3.20
C VAL A 329 -2.47 -30.72 4.18
N ILE A 330 -1.96 -31.60 5.05
CA ILE A 330 -2.73 -32.26 6.09
C ILE A 330 -2.25 -31.70 7.43
N LEU A 331 -3.19 -31.14 8.20
CA LEU A 331 -2.89 -30.54 9.49
C LEU A 331 -2.69 -31.61 10.58
N PRO A 332 -1.85 -31.35 11.60
CA PRO A 332 -1.57 -32.27 12.68
C PRO A 332 -2.69 -32.29 13.70
N GLU A 333 -2.83 -33.44 14.35
CA GLU A 333 -3.39 -33.52 15.71
C GLU A 333 -2.25 -33.27 16.71
N LEU A 334 -2.24 -32.07 17.34
CA LEU A 334 -1.23 -31.77 18.35
C LEU A 334 -1.61 -32.38 19.70
N LYS A 335 -0.68 -33.15 20.29
CA LYS A 335 -0.87 -33.83 21.60
C LYS A 335 0.36 -33.63 22.49
N THR A 336 0.14 -33.60 23.80
CA THR A 336 1.22 -33.75 24.80
C THR A 336 1.82 -35.14 24.78
N VAL A 337 2.97 -35.31 25.43
CA VAL A 337 3.57 -36.66 25.63
C VAL A 337 2.66 -37.64 26.40
N HIS A 338 1.68 -37.12 27.10
CA HIS A 338 0.68 -37.93 27.84
C HIS A 338 -0.61 -38.12 27.03
N GLY A 339 -0.65 -37.74 25.76
CA GLY A 339 -1.79 -37.92 24.86
C GLY A 339 -2.90 -36.86 24.98
N GLU A 340 -2.72 -35.83 25.79
CA GLU A 340 -3.71 -34.75 25.90
C GLU A 340 -3.76 -33.94 24.62
N ALA A 341 -4.95 -33.76 24.05
CA ALA A 341 -5.15 -33.00 22.82
C ALA A 341 -4.99 -31.50 23.04
N PHE A 342 -4.44 -30.80 22.05
CA PHE A 342 -4.35 -29.34 22.03
C PHE A 342 -5.74 -28.69 21.95
N ALA A 343 -6.08 -27.89 22.94
CA ALA A 343 -7.34 -27.17 22.98
C ALA A 343 -7.20 -25.82 22.25
N GLY A 344 -7.22 -25.85 20.93
CA GLY A 344 -7.05 -24.67 20.09
C GLY A 344 -7.49 -24.90 18.65
N LYS A 345 -7.10 -24.00 17.77
CA LYS A 345 -7.34 -24.08 16.32
C LYS A 345 -6.02 -24.04 15.57
N ILE A 346 -5.94 -24.85 14.53
CA ILE A 346 -4.84 -24.82 13.57
C ILE A 346 -5.47 -24.58 12.21
N LYS A 347 -4.96 -23.60 11.48
CA LYS A 347 -5.37 -23.34 10.09
C LYS A 347 -4.15 -23.15 9.21
N TRP A 348 -4.32 -23.36 7.93
CA TRP A 348 -3.32 -23.01 6.94
C TRP A 348 -3.96 -22.26 5.77
N GLU A 349 -3.16 -21.46 5.13
CA GLU A 349 -3.53 -20.63 3.99
C GLU A 349 -2.39 -20.71 2.96
N ARG A 350 -2.71 -20.59 1.69
CA ARG A 350 -1.70 -20.47 0.65
C ARG A 350 -1.20 -19.02 0.61
N VAL A 351 0.10 -18.85 0.49
CA VAL A 351 0.65 -17.52 0.26
C VAL A 351 0.34 -17.09 -1.19
N GLY A 352 -0.34 -15.97 -1.32
CA GLY A 352 -0.54 -15.29 -2.58
C GLY A 352 0.59 -14.33 -2.88
N TYR A 353 0.87 -14.11 -4.17
CA TYR A 353 1.95 -13.26 -4.63
C TYR A 353 1.42 -12.16 -5.54
N LEU A 354 1.92 -10.95 -5.34
CA LEU A 354 1.58 -9.75 -6.07
C LEU A 354 2.73 -9.32 -6.96
N PRO A 355 2.49 -8.81 -8.17
CA PRO A 355 3.54 -8.36 -9.04
C PRO A 355 4.13 -7.05 -8.53
N ARG A 356 5.43 -7.00 -8.41
CA ARG A 356 6.17 -5.77 -8.16
C ARG A 356 6.25 -4.96 -9.44
N ARG A 357 5.65 -3.80 -9.46
CA ARG A 357 5.56 -2.97 -10.67
C ARG A 357 6.73 -2.03 -10.86
N ARG A 358 7.36 -1.60 -9.77
CA ARG A 358 8.55 -0.75 -9.77
C ARG A 358 9.41 -1.11 -8.58
N PRO A 359 10.75 -1.22 -8.75
CA PRO A 359 11.61 -1.31 -7.60
C PRO A 359 11.46 -0.02 -6.79
N TYR A 360 10.99 -0.15 -5.58
CA TYR A 360 11.02 0.95 -4.65
C TYR A 360 12.48 1.12 -4.20
N ALA A 361 13.11 2.22 -4.57
CA ALA A 361 14.47 2.56 -4.12
C ALA A 361 14.44 2.94 -2.64
N TYR A 362 14.12 1.96 -1.79
CA TYR A 362 13.66 2.24 -0.44
C TYR A 362 14.75 2.20 0.60
N HIS A 363 15.86 1.53 0.30
CA HIS A 363 16.86 1.24 1.30
C HIS A 363 18.27 1.48 0.75
N PRO A 364 19.06 2.37 1.34
CA PRO A 364 20.46 2.52 0.97
C PRO A 364 21.31 1.26 1.20
N ASP A 365 20.83 0.32 2.02
CA ASP A 365 21.51 -0.94 2.34
C ASP A 365 21.03 -2.13 1.50
N GLY A 366 20.41 -1.88 0.35
CA GLY A 366 20.12 -2.95 -0.62
C GLY A 366 18.86 -3.76 -0.34
N TYR A 367 17.87 -3.21 0.41
CA TYR A 367 16.53 -3.77 0.47
C TYR A 367 15.73 -3.56 -0.83
N THR A 368 16.36 -3.19 -1.91
CA THR A 368 15.85 -3.39 -3.26
C THR A 368 15.70 -4.89 -3.46
N ARG A 369 14.51 -5.39 -3.15
CA ARG A 369 14.21 -6.78 -3.46
C ARG A 369 14.29 -6.95 -4.94
N GLU A 370 15.18 -7.78 -5.32
CA GLU A 370 15.39 -8.20 -6.69
C GLU A 370 14.26 -9.11 -7.21
N GLU A 371 13.19 -9.26 -6.44
CA GLU A 371 12.16 -10.25 -6.67
C GLU A 371 10.89 -9.60 -7.21
N PHE A 372 10.39 -10.14 -8.29
CA PHE A 372 9.19 -9.63 -8.96
C PHE A 372 7.90 -9.94 -8.18
N TRP A 373 7.82 -11.14 -7.58
CA TRP A 373 6.64 -11.58 -6.85
C TRP A 373 6.79 -11.35 -5.36
N ILE A 374 5.92 -10.53 -4.81
CA ILE A 374 5.92 -10.16 -3.39
C ILE A 374 4.84 -10.95 -2.67
N PRO A 375 5.17 -11.72 -1.62
CA PRO A 375 4.18 -12.41 -0.81
C PRO A 375 3.43 -11.42 0.07
N ASP A 376 2.09 -11.50 0.12
CA ASP A 376 1.31 -10.79 1.14
C ASP A 376 -0.12 -11.37 1.33
N PRO A 377 -0.97 -11.60 0.30
CA PRO A 377 -2.30 -12.15 0.50
C PRO A 377 -2.25 -13.56 1.08
N LEU A 378 -3.17 -13.86 2.00
CA LEU A 378 -3.40 -15.20 2.52
C LEU A 378 -4.67 -15.77 1.88
N LEU A 379 -4.47 -16.73 0.98
CA LEU A 379 -5.51 -17.33 0.17
C LEU A 379 -6.10 -18.57 0.87
N PRO A 380 -7.39 -18.88 0.65
CA PRO A 380 -8.01 -20.06 1.25
C PRO A 380 -7.25 -21.35 0.99
N ALA A 381 -7.27 -22.23 1.97
CA ALA A 381 -6.69 -23.57 1.90
C ALA A 381 -7.30 -24.38 0.75
N ARG A 382 -6.49 -24.75 -0.23
CA ARG A 382 -6.84 -25.62 -1.38
C ARG A 382 -5.58 -26.33 -1.87
N ASP A 383 -5.71 -27.49 -2.49
CA ASP A 383 -4.62 -28.10 -3.23
C ASP A 383 -4.08 -27.11 -4.27
N PHE A 384 -2.76 -27.12 -4.48
CA PHE A 384 -2.10 -26.15 -5.34
C PHE A 384 -0.96 -26.76 -6.14
N ASN A 385 -0.52 -26.03 -7.17
CA ASN A 385 0.62 -26.39 -7.98
C ASN A 385 1.80 -25.48 -7.68
N VAL A 386 3.02 -25.99 -7.86
CA VAL A 386 4.24 -25.19 -7.72
C VAL A 386 4.97 -25.20 -9.08
N PRO A 387 5.23 -24.06 -9.70
CA PRO A 387 5.99 -24.00 -10.94
C PRO A 387 7.38 -24.59 -10.77
N ALA A 388 7.96 -25.12 -11.85
CA ALA A 388 9.35 -25.60 -11.85
C ALA A 388 10.29 -24.49 -11.36
N ASN A 389 11.28 -24.86 -10.55
CA ASN A 389 12.27 -23.94 -9.98
C ASN A 389 11.63 -22.78 -9.20
N ALA A 390 10.49 -22.98 -8.55
CA ALA A 390 9.85 -21.97 -7.72
C ALA A 390 9.56 -22.48 -6.32
N THR A 391 9.41 -21.55 -5.38
CA THR A 391 9.00 -21.82 -4.00
C THR A 391 7.59 -21.31 -3.79
N GLN A 392 6.72 -22.13 -3.23
CA GLN A 392 5.38 -21.77 -2.80
C GLN A 392 5.27 -21.81 -1.29
N GLY A 393 4.81 -20.70 -0.71
CA GLY A 393 4.60 -20.58 0.73
C GLY A 393 3.24 -21.12 1.17
N ILE A 394 3.24 -21.77 2.32
CA ILE A 394 2.09 -22.15 3.13
C ILE A 394 2.20 -21.41 4.44
N TRP A 395 1.15 -20.68 4.80
CA TRP A 395 1.06 -19.95 6.06
C TRP A 395 0.31 -20.79 7.08
N LEU A 396 0.98 -21.20 8.15
CA LEU A 396 0.39 -21.97 9.24
C LEU A 396 0.11 -21.04 10.42
N THR A 397 -1.11 -21.03 10.92
CA THR A 397 -1.49 -20.30 12.14
C THR A 397 -2.00 -21.29 13.20
N VAL A 398 -1.42 -21.22 14.38
CA VAL A 398 -1.85 -21.97 15.57
C VAL A 398 -2.42 -20.98 16.59
N ARG A 399 -3.65 -21.20 17.03
CA ARG A 399 -4.30 -20.37 18.06
C ARG A 399 -4.64 -21.23 19.27
N ALA A 400 -4.07 -20.92 20.42
CA ALA A 400 -4.43 -21.56 21.68
C ALA A 400 -5.81 -21.09 22.16
N GLY A 401 -6.62 -22.01 22.61
CA GLY A 401 -7.86 -21.67 23.30
C GLY A 401 -7.58 -21.03 24.66
N ARG A 402 -8.51 -20.21 25.17
CA ARG A 402 -8.37 -19.56 26.50
C ARG A 402 -8.22 -20.59 27.64
N LYS A 403 -8.71 -21.80 27.44
CA LYS A 403 -8.63 -22.90 28.43
C LYS A 403 -7.61 -23.98 28.03
N ALA A 404 -6.72 -23.67 27.06
CA ALA A 404 -5.66 -24.60 26.71
C ALA A 404 -4.74 -24.82 27.91
N LYS A 405 -4.43 -26.05 28.22
CA LYS A 405 -3.51 -26.35 29.32
C LYS A 405 -2.09 -25.93 28.96
N ALA A 406 -1.36 -25.43 29.94
CA ALA A 406 0.07 -25.17 29.80
C ALA A 406 0.82 -26.47 29.50
N GLY A 407 1.78 -26.42 28.59
CA GLY A 407 2.55 -27.60 28.21
C GLY A 407 3.03 -27.57 26.77
N THR A 408 3.74 -28.59 26.34
CA THR A 408 4.25 -28.75 24.99
C THR A 408 3.46 -29.79 24.23
N TYR A 409 2.90 -29.41 23.12
CA TYR A 409 2.11 -30.25 22.21
C TYR A 409 2.92 -30.47 20.93
N ARG A 410 2.85 -31.70 20.38
CA ARG A 410 3.59 -32.13 19.19
C ARG A 410 2.70 -32.84 18.20
N GLY A 411 3.08 -32.74 16.92
CA GLY A 411 2.47 -33.44 15.79
C GLY A 411 3.20 -33.07 14.49
N ASP A 412 2.75 -33.61 13.38
CA ASP A 412 3.38 -33.39 12.08
C ASP A 412 2.37 -32.78 11.10
N VAL A 413 2.73 -31.66 10.45
CA VAL A 413 2.06 -31.29 9.20
C VAL A 413 2.60 -32.19 8.10
N ILE A 414 1.70 -32.76 7.29
CA ILE A 414 2.09 -33.65 6.19
C ILE A 414 1.90 -32.86 4.87
N ILE A 415 2.96 -32.78 4.08
CA ILE A 415 2.93 -32.30 2.73
C ILE A 415 2.95 -33.51 1.79
N SER A 416 1.86 -33.72 1.06
CA SER A 416 1.71 -34.85 0.13
C SER A 416 1.79 -34.34 -1.32
N ILE A 417 2.69 -34.94 -2.09
CA ILE A 417 2.97 -34.58 -3.50
C ILE A 417 3.13 -35.92 -4.26
N ASP A 418 2.28 -36.13 -5.27
CA ASP A 418 2.32 -37.34 -6.09
C ASP A 418 2.38 -38.67 -5.29
N GLY A 419 1.68 -38.70 -4.14
CA GLY A 419 1.65 -39.84 -3.25
C GLY A 419 2.84 -39.99 -2.30
N ASN A 420 3.84 -39.09 -2.42
CA ASN A 420 4.95 -39.02 -1.46
C ASN A 420 4.61 -38.03 -0.34
N GLU A 421 4.89 -38.43 0.89
CA GLU A 421 4.60 -37.63 2.07
C GLU A 421 5.89 -37.13 2.73
N THR A 422 5.94 -35.81 2.97
CA THR A 422 6.98 -35.18 3.79
C THR A 422 6.38 -34.70 5.08
N LYS A 423 6.93 -35.14 6.20
CA LYS A 423 6.53 -34.70 7.54
C LYS A 423 7.29 -33.45 7.95
N VAL A 424 6.56 -32.45 8.42
CA VAL A 424 7.09 -31.22 9.04
C VAL A 424 6.73 -31.28 10.53
N PRO A 425 7.67 -31.61 11.42
CA PRO A 425 7.41 -31.66 12.85
C PRO A 425 6.97 -30.28 13.38
N VAL A 426 5.94 -30.25 14.20
CA VAL A 426 5.41 -29.07 14.86
C VAL A 426 5.43 -29.26 16.36
N SER A 427 6.07 -28.36 17.08
CA SER A 427 6.07 -28.23 18.53
C SER A 427 5.45 -26.92 18.97
N VAL A 428 4.46 -26.96 19.82
CA VAL A 428 3.75 -25.81 20.34
C VAL A 428 3.84 -25.78 21.86
N ARG A 429 4.54 -24.81 22.43
CA ARG A 429 4.54 -24.53 23.87
C ARG A 429 3.42 -23.55 24.19
N VAL A 430 2.51 -23.95 25.08
CA VAL A 430 1.49 -23.09 25.66
C VAL A 430 1.93 -22.68 27.05
N PHE A 431 2.05 -21.36 27.30
CA PHE A 431 2.36 -20.81 28.62
C PHE A 431 1.15 -20.87 29.56
N GLY A 432 1.39 -20.90 30.88
CA GLY A 432 0.38 -21.01 31.94
C GLY A 432 -0.34 -19.68 32.26
N PHE A 433 -0.50 -18.79 31.31
CA PHE A 433 -1.27 -17.55 31.45
C PHE A 433 -2.04 -17.23 30.16
N ALA A 434 -3.08 -16.41 30.27
CA ALA A 434 -3.90 -16.00 29.14
C ALA A 434 -3.72 -14.52 28.82
N LEU A 435 -3.79 -14.18 27.51
CA LEU A 435 -3.91 -12.79 27.09
C LEU A 435 -5.22 -12.18 27.62
N PRO A 436 -5.26 -10.86 27.88
CA PRO A 436 -6.47 -10.20 28.36
C PRO A 436 -7.61 -10.29 27.32
N ASP A 437 -8.85 -10.31 27.79
CA ASP A 437 -10.03 -10.35 26.91
C ASP A 437 -10.17 -9.04 26.14
N THR A 438 -9.95 -7.91 26.80
CA THR A 438 -9.88 -6.59 26.15
C THR A 438 -8.45 -6.33 25.70
N PHE A 439 -8.28 -5.84 24.48
CA PHE A 439 -6.96 -5.54 23.92
C PHE A 439 -6.24 -4.47 24.76
N SER A 440 -4.94 -4.64 25.01
CA SER A 440 -4.17 -3.61 25.72
C SER A 440 -3.75 -2.47 24.79
N LEU A 441 -3.43 -2.78 23.53
CA LEU A 441 -3.15 -1.77 22.52
C LEU A 441 -4.44 -1.09 22.09
N ARG A 442 -4.52 0.22 22.23
CA ARG A 442 -5.56 1.00 21.56
C ARG A 442 -5.19 1.19 20.10
N SER A 443 -6.12 0.94 19.22
CA SER A 443 -5.87 1.06 17.78
C SER A 443 -7.09 1.61 17.05
N ALA A 444 -6.85 2.26 15.90
CA ALA A 444 -7.85 2.68 14.94
C ALA A 444 -7.41 2.22 13.55
N PHE A 445 -7.83 1.03 13.15
CA PHE A 445 -7.55 0.46 11.83
C PHE A 445 -8.81 0.56 10.98
N CYS A 446 -8.80 1.51 10.05
CA CYS A 446 -10.02 1.95 9.39
C CYS A 446 -10.48 1.01 8.29
N ILE A 447 -11.69 0.45 8.46
CA ILE A 447 -12.43 -0.27 7.42
C ILE A 447 -13.50 0.68 6.90
N MET A 448 -13.39 1.07 5.64
CA MET A 448 -14.41 1.89 5.01
C MET A 448 -15.52 1.01 4.44
N ASP A 449 -16.71 1.16 4.99
CA ASP A 449 -17.92 0.47 4.57
C ASP A 449 -18.23 0.70 3.09
N ASN A 450 -18.06 1.93 2.60
CA ASN A 450 -18.36 2.27 1.21
C ASN A 450 -17.53 1.46 0.21
N TRP A 451 -16.26 1.25 0.49
CA TRP A 451 -15.40 0.41 -0.34
C TRP A 451 -15.76 -1.05 -0.24
N LEU A 452 -16.06 -1.51 0.98
CA LEU A 452 -16.46 -2.88 1.24
C LEU A 452 -17.75 -3.21 0.48
N PHE A 453 -18.78 -2.37 0.60
CA PHE A 453 -20.08 -2.58 -0.04
C PHE A 453 -20.03 -2.39 -1.56
N LYS A 454 -19.19 -1.48 -2.04
CA LYS A 454 -18.95 -1.31 -3.47
C LYS A 454 -18.28 -2.55 -4.08
N ALA A 455 -17.36 -3.17 -3.35
CA ALA A 455 -16.69 -4.39 -3.81
C ALA A 455 -17.65 -5.59 -3.84
N TYR A 456 -18.63 -5.67 -2.93
CA TYR A 456 -19.53 -6.82 -2.80
C TYR A 456 -21.01 -6.39 -2.82
N PRO A 457 -21.51 -5.77 -3.92
CA PRO A 457 -22.85 -5.21 -3.95
C PRO A 457 -23.97 -6.26 -3.84
N TRP A 458 -23.65 -7.55 -4.04
CA TRP A 458 -24.59 -8.67 -3.91
C TRP A 458 -24.66 -9.24 -2.49
N ARG A 459 -23.79 -8.83 -1.57
CA ARG A 459 -23.76 -9.29 -0.19
C ARG A 459 -24.61 -8.40 0.72
N LYS A 460 -25.18 -8.98 1.78
CA LYS A 460 -25.82 -8.19 2.83
C LYS A 460 -24.79 -7.38 3.61
N GLN A 461 -24.97 -6.07 3.64
CA GLN A 461 -24.00 -5.12 4.19
C GLN A 461 -23.60 -5.41 5.65
N GLY A 462 -24.58 -5.71 6.51
CA GLY A 462 -24.31 -6.00 7.92
C GLY A 462 -23.51 -7.29 8.14
N GLU A 463 -23.82 -8.36 7.36
CA GLU A 463 -23.07 -9.62 7.43
C GLU A 463 -21.63 -9.42 6.93
N LEU A 464 -21.45 -8.71 5.83
CA LEU A 464 -20.14 -8.43 5.24
C LEU A 464 -19.29 -7.55 6.14
N ARG A 465 -19.90 -6.52 6.77
CA ARG A 465 -19.22 -5.69 7.77
C ARG A 465 -18.72 -6.53 8.95
N ARG A 466 -19.56 -7.39 9.50
CA ARG A 466 -19.18 -8.25 10.62
C ARG A 466 -18.05 -9.22 10.24
N GLU A 467 -18.08 -9.77 9.04
CA GLU A 467 -16.99 -10.63 8.53
C GLU A 467 -15.66 -9.85 8.48
N ALA A 468 -15.66 -8.64 7.92
CA ALA A 468 -14.47 -7.80 7.90
C ALA A 468 -14.01 -7.40 9.32
N TRP A 469 -14.95 -7.08 10.21
CA TRP A 469 -14.66 -6.79 11.61
C TRP A 469 -14.11 -8.00 12.35
N ASP A 470 -14.61 -9.20 12.08
CA ASP A 470 -14.12 -10.44 12.69
C ASP A 470 -12.66 -10.68 12.33
N ILE A 471 -12.27 -10.43 11.07
CA ILE A 471 -10.86 -10.52 10.70
C ILE A 471 -10.02 -9.57 11.56
N MET A 472 -10.43 -8.32 11.72
CA MET A 472 -9.66 -7.35 12.53
C MET A 472 -9.62 -7.74 14.01
N LEU A 473 -10.75 -8.13 14.58
CA LEU A 473 -10.86 -8.55 15.98
C LEU A 473 -10.05 -9.83 16.27
N GLU A 474 -10.02 -10.78 15.35
CA GLU A 474 -9.14 -11.95 15.42
C GLU A 474 -7.66 -11.59 15.38
N HIS A 475 -7.34 -10.44 14.79
CA HIS A 475 -5.99 -9.86 14.77
C HIS A 475 -5.72 -8.87 15.92
N ARG A 476 -6.61 -8.82 16.92
CA ARG A 476 -6.52 -7.93 18.10
C ARG A 476 -6.37 -6.45 17.75
N LEU A 477 -7.08 -6.04 16.71
CA LEU A 477 -7.15 -4.66 16.22
C LEU A 477 -8.61 -4.20 16.25
N ASN A 478 -8.83 -2.94 16.64
CA ASN A 478 -10.17 -2.37 16.59
C ASN A 478 -10.58 -2.11 15.13
N PRO A 479 -11.73 -2.65 14.68
CA PRO A 479 -12.30 -2.29 13.38
C PRO A 479 -12.92 -0.90 13.49
N ASP A 480 -12.22 0.11 13.03
CA ASP A 480 -12.66 1.50 13.13
C ASP A 480 -12.90 2.12 11.74
N ASP A 481 -13.36 3.35 11.71
CA ASP A 481 -13.44 4.19 10.52
C ASP A 481 -13.44 5.67 10.92
N ILE A 482 -12.27 6.31 10.84
CA ILE A 482 -12.12 7.73 11.13
C ILE A 482 -12.75 8.64 10.07
N THR A 483 -13.18 8.09 8.96
CA THR A 483 -13.81 8.84 7.85
C THR A 483 -15.33 8.66 7.79
N ARG A 484 -15.88 7.83 8.66
CA ARG A 484 -17.31 7.56 8.65
C ARG A 484 -18.14 8.83 8.86
N THR A 485 -19.22 8.91 8.12
CA THR A 485 -20.16 10.05 8.17
C THR A 485 -21.43 9.76 8.95
N ALA A 486 -21.64 8.51 9.35
CA ALA A 486 -22.77 8.06 10.16
C ALA A 486 -22.30 7.29 11.38
N GLU A 487 -23.07 7.38 12.45
CA GLU A 487 -22.80 6.71 13.72
C GLU A 487 -22.84 5.18 13.55
N PRO A 488 -21.93 4.41 14.15
CA PRO A 488 -21.95 2.95 14.09
C PRO A 488 -23.14 2.37 14.85
N CYS A 489 -23.62 1.21 14.41
CA CYS A 489 -24.70 0.51 15.07
C CYS A 489 -24.28 0.05 16.49
N ILE A 490 -25.09 0.32 17.50
CA ILE A 490 -24.82 -0.08 18.89
C ILE A 490 -24.64 -1.59 19.04
N GLU A 491 -25.42 -2.39 18.32
CA GLU A 491 -25.32 -3.86 18.36
C GLU A 491 -23.99 -4.37 17.81
N ASP A 492 -23.48 -3.73 16.75
CA ASP A 492 -22.17 -4.05 16.18
C ASP A 492 -21.04 -3.65 17.16
N LEU A 493 -21.17 -2.52 17.86
CA LEU A 493 -20.23 -2.10 18.89
C LEU A 493 -20.22 -3.06 20.10
N LEU A 494 -21.38 -3.49 20.56
CA LEU A 494 -21.51 -4.47 21.65
C LEU A 494 -20.91 -5.84 21.23
N TYR A 495 -21.11 -6.22 19.97
CA TYR A 495 -20.50 -7.41 19.40
C TYR A 495 -18.97 -7.32 19.40
N ALA A 496 -18.42 -6.22 18.91
CA ALA A 496 -16.97 -6.01 18.86
C ALA A 496 -16.35 -5.88 20.26
N GLN A 497 -17.04 -5.21 21.19
CA GLN A 497 -16.61 -5.07 22.58
C GLN A 497 -16.49 -6.44 23.28
N LYS A 498 -17.43 -7.35 23.04
CA LYS A 498 -17.35 -8.73 23.57
C LYS A 498 -16.16 -9.51 23.02
N LYS A 499 -15.61 -9.10 21.87
CA LYS A 499 -14.43 -9.68 21.25
C LYS A 499 -13.13 -8.93 21.54
N GLY A 500 -13.17 -7.96 22.45
CA GLY A 500 -11.98 -7.28 22.95
C GLY A 500 -11.75 -5.84 22.47
N MET A 501 -12.62 -5.31 21.61
CA MET A 501 -12.54 -3.91 21.16
C MET A 501 -12.50 -2.94 22.34
N ASN A 502 -11.59 -1.97 22.27
CA ASN A 502 -11.37 -0.98 23.33
C ASN A 502 -11.41 0.47 22.84
N GLN A 503 -11.71 0.71 21.57
CA GLN A 503 -11.81 2.07 20.98
C GLN A 503 -12.64 2.06 19.70
N PHE A 504 -13.40 3.15 19.42
CA PHE A 504 -14.07 3.38 18.15
C PHE A 504 -14.36 4.87 17.93
N CYS A 505 -14.35 5.30 16.66
CA CYS A 505 -14.80 6.62 16.21
C CYS A 505 -16.32 6.64 16.06
N ILE A 506 -16.99 7.69 16.56
CA ILE A 506 -18.43 7.89 16.34
C ILE A 506 -18.67 8.34 14.90
N PHE A 507 -18.05 9.44 14.49
CA PHE A 507 -18.05 9.94 13.13
C PHE A 507 -16.96 11.01 12.93
N ASN A 508 -16.71 11.33 11.66
CA ASN A 508 -15.86 12.43 11.26
C ASN A 508 -16.63 13.77 11.36
N LEU A 509 -15.97 14.78 11.92
CA LEU A 509 -16.52 16.13 12.09
C LEU A 509 -16.52 16.90 10.76
N VAL A 510 -17.35 16.47 9.82
CA VAL A 510 -17.53 17.09 8.50
C VAL A 510 -19.01 17.36 8.24
N PRO A 511 -19.34 18.40 7.43
CA PRO A 511 -20.72 18.61 6.98
C PRO A 511 -21.28 17.42 6.19
N LYS A 512 -22.59 17.23 6.23
CA LYS A 512 -23.33 16.28 5.35
C LYS A 512 -24.10 17.04 4.27
N PRO A 513 -24.38 16.43 3.11
CA PRO A 513 -23.85 15.17 2.60
C PRO A 513 -22.44 15.32 2.05
N VAL A 514 -21.71 14.22 2.04
CA VAL A 514 -20.40 14.16 1.43
C VAL A 514 -20.50 13.43 0.11
N ASP A 515 -20.39 14.16 -0.99
CA ASP A 515 -20.51 13.60 -2.34
C ASP A 515 -19.31 12.77 -2.78
N ASN A 516 -18.17 12.90 -2.08
CA ASN A 516 -16.99 12.10 -2.39
C ASN A 516 -16.83 10.99 -1.34
N PRO A 517 -17.16 9.74 -1.70
CA PRO A 517 -17.10 8.63 -0.75
C PRO A 517 -15.68 8.20 -0.34
N LEU A 518 -14.64 8.77 -0.92
CA LEU A 518 -13.28 8.23 -0.78
C LEU A 518 -12.45 8.93 0.28
N TRP A 519 -12.71 10.23 0.54
CA TRP A 519 -11.88 11.03 1.45
C TRP A 519 -12.58 12.32 1.84
N VAL A 520 -13.40 12.30 2.85
CA VAL A 520 -13.82 13.57 3.43
C VAL A 520 -13.47 13.57 4.90
N CYS A 521 -12.31 14.11 5.17
CA CYS A 521 -11.81 14.30 6.52
C CYS A 521 -11.83 15.77 6.95
N TYR A 522 -12.31 16.65 6.08
CA TYR A 522 -12.49 18.09 6.32
C TYR A 522 -13.32 18.74 5.21
N SER A 523 -13.86 19.90 5.48
CA SER A 523 -14.47 20.83 4.53
C SER A 523 -13.77 22.18 4.57
N PRO A 524 -14.06 23.11 3.64
CA PRO A 524 -13.62 24.50 3.77
C PRO A 524 -13.97 25.10 5.12
N VAL A 525 -13.13 25.98 5.65
CA VAL A 525 -13.32 26.60 6.97
C VAL A 525 -14.69 27.29 7.10
N SER A 526 -15.19 27.88 5.98
CA SER A 526 -16.50 28.54 5.91
C SER A 526 -17.69 27.62 6.25
N ASP A 527 -17.58 26.35 5.98
CA ASP A 527 -18.67 25.37 6.18
C ASP A 527 -18.88 25.06 7.66
N TYR A 528 -17.85 25.26 8.50
CA TYR A 528 -17.92 25.05 9.94
C TYR A 528 -18.58 26.23 10.68
N ASN A 529 -19.78 26.51 10.32
CA ASN A 529 -20.59 27.58 10.90
C ASN A 529 -21.40 27.09 12.14
N ASN A 530 -22.21 27.96 12.74
CA ASN A 530 -23.00 27.62 13.91
C ASN A 530 -24.10 26.59 13.61
N ALA A 531 -24.67 26.62 12.41
CA ALA A 531 -25.67 25.63 12.00
C ALA A 531 -25.10 24.20 11.99
N LEU A 532 -23.88 24.03 11.48
CA LEU A 532 -23.19 22.74 11.53
C LEU A 532 -22.89 22.27 12.97
N LEU A 533 -22.55 23.19 13.88
CA LEU A 533 -22.35 22.83 15.28
C LEU A 533 -23.66 22.36 15.94
N GLU A 534 -24.79 22.98 15.61
CA GLU A 534 -26.10 22.51 16.06
C GLU A 534 -26.46 21.14 15.45
N GLU A 535 -26.11 20.90 14.19
CA GLU A 535 -26.25 19.57 13.56
C GLU A 535 -25.44 18.50 14.31
N PHE A 536 -24.17 18.79 14.63
CA PHE A 536 -23.38 17.86 15.43
C PHE A 536 -23.99 17.55 16.80
N LYS A 537 -24.52 18.55 17.48
CA LYS A 537 -25.23 18.35 18.75
C LYS A 537 -26.48 17.49 18.56
N ALA A 538 -27.31 17.80 17.56
CA ALA A 538 -28.55 17.07 17.30
C ALA A 538 -28.29 15.58 17.01
N ARG A 539 -27.12 15.25 16.40
CA ARG A 539 -26.67 13.87 16.15
C ARG A 539 -26.12 13.22 17.40
N LEU A 540 -25.25 13.94 18.12
CA LEU A 540 -24.54 13.40 19.29
C LEU A 540 -25.47 13.21 20.50
N ASP A 541 -26.44 14.08 20.75
CA ASP A 541 -27.34 13.99 21.91
C ASP A 541 -27.97 12.61 22.10
N PRO A 542 -28.74 12.08 21.10
CA PRO A 542 -29.36 10.78 21.25
C PRO A 542 -28.33 9.65 21.25
N TYR A 543 -27.27 9.78 20.47
CA TYR A 543 -26.30 8.72 20.33
C TYR A 543 -25.41 8.56 21.59
N VAL A 544 -24.95 9.67 22.18
CA VAL A 544 -24.20 9.67 23.43
C VAL A 544 -25.05 9.12 24.59
N ALA A 545 -26.38 9.42 24.61
CA ALA A 545 -27.27 8.84 25.58
C ALA A 545 -27.33 7.30 25.49
N GLU A 546 -27.41 6.76 24.26
CA GLU A 546 -27.35 5.31 24.03
C GLU A 546 -25.98 4.72 24.40
N LEU A 547 -24.87 5.39 24.04
CA LEU A 547 -23.52 4.94 24.43
C LEU A 547 -23.35 4.85 25.96
N ARG A 548 -23.87 5.82 26.70
CA ARG A 548 -23.87 5.81 28.18
C ARG A 548 -24.72 4.69 28.76
N LYS A 549 -25.93 4.47 28.19
CA LYS A 549 -26.83 3.38 28.58
C LYS A 549 -26.16 2.01 28.48
N TYR A 550 -25.37 1.79 27.44
CA TYR A 550 -24.66 0.53 27.18
C TYR A 550 -23.22 0.50 27.70
N ASN A 551 -22.78 1.53 28.45
CA ASN A 551 -21.40 1.64 29.00
C ASN A 551 -20.31 1.60 27.93
N LEU A 552 -20.60 2.13 26.74
CA LEU A 552 -19.69 2.20 25.60
C LEU A 552 -18.96 3.54 25.50
N MET A 553 -19.43 4.59 26.22
CA MET A 553 -18.89 5.95 26.11
C MET A 553 -17.39 6.04 26.36
N LYS A 554 -16.84 5.23 27.27
CA LYS A 554 -15.42 5.17 27.59
C LYS A 554 -14.50 4.70 26.44
N TYR A 555 -15.09 4.17 25.37
CA TYR A 555 -14.37 3.71 24.17
C TYR A 555 -14.57 4.65 22.97
N ALA A 556 -15.49 5.61 23.10
CA ALA A 556 -15.88 6.50 22.02
C ALA A 556 -14.94 7.69 21.86
N TYR A 557 -14.78 8.15 20.62
CA TYR A 557 -14.18 9.44 20.28
C TYR A 557 -14.78 9.97 18.98
N VAL A 558 -14.60 11.25 18.72
CA VAL A 558 -14.87 11.86 17.40
C VAL A 558 -13.56 12.23 16.72
N TYR A 559 -13.52 12.18 15.39
CA TYR A 559 -12.35 12.51 14.61
C TYR A 559 -12.63 13.65 13.63
N GLY A 560 -11.58 14.40 13.24
CA GLY A 560 -11.70 15.39 12.19
C GLY A 560 -10.42 16.15 11.88
N PHE A 561 -10.47 16.92 10.80
CA PHE A 561 -9.39 17.82 10.36
C PHE A 561 -8.08 17.10 10.05
N ASP A 562 -8.19 16.09 9.17
CA ASP A 562 -7.05 15.30 8.75
C ASP A 562 -5.94 16.16 8.14
N GLU A 563 -4.75 16.14 8.78
CA GLU A 563 -3.53 16.85 8.38
C GLU A 563 -3.72 18.37 8.08
N ARG A 564 -4.69 19.03 8.71
CA ARG A 564 -4.96 20.44 8.47
C ARG A 564 -4.01 21.37 9.23
N TRP A 565 -3.89 22.60 8.70
CA TRP A 565 -2.98 23.64 9.17
C TRP A 565 -3.68 24.71 9.99
N ASP A 566 -2.95 25.76 10.33
CA ASP A 566 -3.30 26.85 11.23
C ASP A 566 -4.64 27.53 10.93
N GLU A 567 -5.05 27.59 9.69
CA GLU A 567 -6.32 28.19 9.27
C GLU A 567 -7.55 27.47 9.85
N TYR A 568 -7.41 26.21 10.24
CA TYR A 568 -8.48 25.42 10.87
C TYR A 568 -8.48 25.50 12.41
N TYR A 569 -7.40 25.96 13.03
CA TYR A 569 -7.31 25.90 14.50
C TYR A 569 -8.42 26.69 15.23
N PRO A 570 -8.86 27.89 14.77
CA PRO A 570 -9.98 28.58 15.40
C PRO A 570 -11.29 27.77 15.38
N VAL A 571 -11.56 27.09 14.27
CA VAL A 571 -12.73 26.22 14.13
C VAL A 571 -12.62 25.00 15.03
N MET A 572 -11.47 24.33 15.01
CA MET A 572 -11.20 23.17 15.86
C MET A 572 -11.36 23.50 17.35
N ASN A 573 -10.83 24.64 17.78
CA ASN A 573 -10.98 25.10 19.17
C ASN A 573 -12.46 25.38 19.53
N ARG A 574 -13.24 25.94 18.60
CA ARG A 574 -14.67 26.18 18.83
C ARG A 574 -15.45 24.86 18.94
N ILE A 575 -15.16 23.89 18.09
CA ILE A 575 -15.76 22.55 18.15
C ILE A 575 -15.36 21.84 19.45
N ARG A 576 -14.07 21.85 19.80
CA ARG A 576 -13.57 21.26 21.03
C ARG A 576 -14.26 21.87 22.26
N LYS A 577 -14.40 23.18 22.29
CA LYS A 577 -15.13 23.88 23.36
C LYS A 577 -16.58 23.38 23.46
N MET A 578 -17.29 23.31 22.35
CA MET A 578 -18.67 22.81 22.31
C MET A 578 -18.77 21.36 22.82
N LEU A 579 -17.81 20.50 22.42
CA LEU A 579 -17.76 19.11 22.89
C LEU A 579 -17.54 19.04 24.40
N HIS A 580 -16.56 19.79 24.94
CA HIS A 580 -16.29 19.82 26.40
C HIS A 580 -17.44 20.34 27.21
N GLU A 581 -18.17 21.35 26.74
CA GLU A 581 -19.32 21.93 27.45
C GLU A 581 -20.51 20.95 27.49
N ARG A 582 -20.71 20.15 26.43
CA ARG A 582 -21.88 19.29 26.30
C ARG A 582 -21.61 17.81 26.58
N TYR A 583 -20.43 17.32 26.18
CA TYR A 583 -20.01 15.91 26.26
C TYR A 583 -18.59 15.83 26.84
N PRO A 584 -18.36 16.15 28.13
CA PRO A 584 -17.02 16.25 28.72
C PRO A 584 -16.24 14.94 28.73
N ASP A 585 -16.94 13.82 28.52
CA ASP A 585 -16.40 12.46 28.41
C ASP A 585 -16.21 11.99 26.95
N LEU A 586 -16.42 12.86 25.95
CA LEU A 586 -16.22 12.56 24.53
C LEU A 586 -14.98 13.27 24.00
N PRO A 587 -13.85 12.57 23.83
CA PRO A 587 -12.64 13.19 23.31
C PRO A 587 -12.71 13.42 21.80
N PHE A 588 -12.02 14.46 21.36
CA PHE A 588 -11.79 14.81 19.97
C PHE A 588 -10.34 14.46 19.56
N MET A 589 -10.21 13.58 18.56
CA MET A 589 -8.93 13.18 17.96
C MET A 589 -8.69 13.89 16.63
N THR A 590 -7.43 14.23 16.34
CA THR A 590 -7.03 14.80 15.07
C THR A 590 -5.61 14.41 14.67
N THR A 591 -5.36 14.33 13.36
CA THR A 591 -4.03 14.26 12.74
C THR A 591 -3.54 15.63 12.27
N ALA A 592 -4.31 16.71 12.52
CA ALA A 592 -3.93 18.07 12.16
C ALA A 592 -2.53 18.42 12.65
N ARG A 593 -1.87 19.31 11.94
CA ARG A 593 -0.46 19.68 12.15
C ARG A 593 -0.22 20.50 13.44
N ALA A 594 -1.22 20.60 14.29
CA ALA A 594 -1.13 21.28 15.57
C ALA A 594 -0.06 20.69 16.50
N TYR A 595 0.12 19.36 16.50
CA TYR A 595 1.20 18.72 17.24
C TYR A 595 2.58 19.15 16.73
N GLN A 596 2.77 19.24 15.41
CA GLN A 596 4.01 19.72 14.79
C GLN A 596 4.25 21.20 15.11
N SER A 597 3.19 22.01 15.10
CA SER A 597 3.25 23.42 15.52
C SER A 597 3.69 23.58 16.97
N LEU A 598 3.15 22.76 17.89
CA LEU A 598 3.58 22.69 19.29
C LEU A 598 5.03 22.22 19.44
N LYS A 599 5.48 21.26 18.61
CA LYS A 599 6.87 20.79 18.59
C LYS A 599 7.84 21.90 18.20
N GLN A 600 7.45 22.76 17.26
CA GLN A 600 8.25 23.92 16.84
C GLN A 600 8.20 25.07 17.85
N ASN A 601 7.02 25.34 18.42
CA ASN A 601 6.81 26.39 19.41
C ASN A 601 5.84 25.94 20.50
N PRO A 602 6.33 25.42 21.63
CA PRO A 602 5.50 24.96 22.75
C PRO A 602 4.63 26.03 23.41
N SER A 603 4.89 27.32 23.15
CA SER A 603 4.13 28.44 23.72
C SER A 603 2.83 28.77 22.96
N ARG A 604 2.60 28.14 21.81
CA ARG A 604 1.41 28.36 20.98
C ARG A 604 0.16 27.77 21.63
N LYS A 605 -0.60 28.63 22.34
CA LYS A 605 -1.85 28.21 23.02
C LYS A 605 -2.97 27.85 22.04
N ASP A 606 -2.98 28.43 20.85
CA ASP A 606 -3.95 28.17 19.78
C ASP A 606 -3.86 26.76 19.19
N CYS A 607 -2.77 26.06 19.42
CA CYS A 607 -2.54 24.69 18.94
C CYS A 607 -3.13 23.59 19.85
N TYR A 608 -3.70 23.90 21.00
CA TYR A 608 -4.38 22.90 21.85
C TYR A 608 -5.79 22.60 21.35
N VAL A 609 -5.89 22.23 20.08
CA VAL A 609 -7.13 22.14 19.29
C VAL A 609 -7.91 20.84 19.48
N ALA A 610 -7.32 19.84 20.10
CA ALA A 610 -7.90 18.51 20.27
C ALA A 610 -7.53 17.91 21.64
N ASP A 611 -8.21 16.85 22.03
CA ASP A 611 -7.90 16.08 23.23
C ASP A 611 -6.86 15.01 22.95
N TRP A 612 -6.91 14.43 21.74
CA TRP A 612 -5.99 13.43 21.29
C TRP A 612 -5.30 13.87 19.99
N PHE A 613 -3.98 13.95 20.05
CA PHE A 613 -3.15 14.23 18.87
C PHE A 613 -2.64 12.92 18.30
N ALA A 614 -2.68 12.78 16.99
CA ALA A 614 -2.12 11.63 16.28
C ALA A 614 -1.15 12.09 15.19
N PRO A 615 0.10 12.46 15.52
CA PRO A 615 1.12 12.75 14.52
C PRO A 615 1.61 11.47 13.84
N ALA A 616 2.13 11.57 12.61
CA ALA A 616 2.92 10.50 12.03
C ALA A 616 4.16 10.20 12.88
N THR A 617 4.62 8.95 12.92
CA THR A 617 5.68 8.50 13.85
C THR A 617 6.94 9.35 13.80
N HIS A 618 7.36 9.86 12.63
CA HIS A 618 8.55 10.72 12.49
C HIS A 618 8.39 12.14 13.08
N HIS A 619 7.17 12.55 13.33
CA HIS A 619 6.89 13.82 14.02
C HIS A 619 6.80 13.66 15.53
N TYR A 620 6.58 12.44 16.02
CA TYR A 620 6.44 12.17 17.45
C TYR A 620 7.70 12.56 18.23
N ALA A 621 7.52 13.12 19.43
CA ALA A 621 8.59 13.54 20.32
C ALA A 621 8.23 13.17 21.75
N ASP A 622 9.06 12.34 22.41
CA ASP A 622 8.80 11.82 23.76
C ASP A 622 8.57 12.93 24.79
N ALA A 623 9.38 13.98 24.76
CA ALA A 623 9.29 15.09 25.72
C ALA A 623 7.98 15.88 25.58
N LEU A 624 7.62 16.26 24.34
CA LEU A 624 6.36 16.97 24.07
C LEU A 624 5.15 16.10 24.42
N SER A 625 5.19 14.83 24.04
CA SER A 625 4.10 13.90 24.34
C SER A 625 3.92 13.68 25.84
N ALA A 626 5.01 13.63 26.60
CA ALA A 626 4.95 13.56 28.08
C ALA A 626 4.37 14.83 28.69
N ASP A 627 4.70 16.02 28.18
CA ASP A 627 4.12 17.28 28.62
C ASP A 627 2.62 17.39 28.29
N LEU A 628 2.23 16.99 27.09
CA LEU A 628 0.82 16.95 26.68
C LEU A 628 -0.01 16.02 27.59
N ARG A 629 0.53 14.82 27.91
CA ARG A 629 -0.17 13.90 28.85
C ARG A 629 -0.33 14.50 30.26
N LYS A 630 0.67 15.23 30.77
CA LYS A 630 0.53 15.95 32.04
C LYS A 630 -0.59 16.99 32.01
N LYS A 631 -0.92 17.51 30.84
CA LYS A 631 -2.00 18.47 30.60
C LYS A 631 -3.35 17.82 30.31
N GLY A 632 -3.44 16.48 30.36
CA GLY A 632 -4.65 15.70 30.11
C GLY A 632 -4.91 15.30 28.68
N HIS A 633 -3.97 15.55 27.76
CA HIS A 633 -4.09 15.10 26.37
C HIS A 633 -3.54 13.68 26.21
N GLN A 634 -4.02 12.96 25.17
CA GLN A 634 -3.38 11.75 24.68
C GLN A 634 -2.58 12.05 23.40
N VAL A 635 -1.53 11.25 23.19
CA VAL A 635 -0.71 11.34 21.98
C VAL A 635 -0.59 9.95 21.37
N TRP A 636 -1.42 9.72 20.40
CA TRP A 636 -1.37 8.57 19.50
C TRP A 636 -0.31 8.80 18.44
N TRP A 637 -0.15 7.86 17.54
CA TRP A 637 0.63 8.05 16.32
C TRP A 637 0.10 7.18 15.16
N TYR A 638 0.56 7.47 13.95
CA TYR A 638 0.21 6.68 12.78
C TYR A 638 1.39 6.48 11.83
N VAL A 639 1.24 5.48 10.97
CA VAL A 639 2.04 5.25 9.77
C VAL A 639 1.09 5.18 8.57
N CYS A 640 1.62 5.53 7.39
CA CYS A 640 0.97 5.39 6.10
C CYS A 640 2.06 5.30 5.02
N CYS A 641 1.86 5.88 3.83
CA CYS A 641 2.94 6.15 2.88
C CYS A 641 4.12 6.95 3.47
N SER A 642 3.98 7.46 4.68
CA SER A 642 4.98 8.16 5.48
C SER A 642 4.91 7.72 6.96
N PRO A 643 6.02 7.71 7.69
CA PRO A 643 7.38 7.95 7.23
C PRO A 643 7.96 6.76 6.47
N GLN A 644 8.89 7.09 5.63
CA GLN A 644 9.69 6.09 4.93
C GLN A 644 10.91 5.70 5.76
N TYR A 645 11.68 4.72 5.27
CA TYR A 645 12.96 4.36 5.86
C TYR A 645 13.76 5.62 6.27
N PRO A 646 14.41 5.64 7.43
CA PRO A 646 14.74 4.51 8.30
C PRO A 646 13.70 4.20 9.42
N TYR A 647 12.50 4.72 9.35
CA TYR A 647 11.45 4.42 10.32
C TYR A 647 10.80 3.06 10.04
N ALA A 648 10.40 2.36 11.10
CA ALA A 648 9.59 1.15 10.94
C ALA A 648 8.23 1.50 10.33
N ASN A 649 7.79 0.70 9.37
CA ASN A 649 6.51 0.85 8.71
C ASN A 649 6.00 -0.50 8.19
N PHE A 650 4.69 -0.64 8.03
CA PHE A 650 4.05 -1.83 7.46
C PHE A 650 3.15 -1.49 6.26
N ALA A 651 3.06 -0.22 5.89
CA ALA A 651 2.14 0.21 4.84
C ALA A 651 2.50 -0.38 3.48
N SER A 652 3.79 -0.52 3.15
CA SER A 652 4.20 -1.15 1.91
C SER A 652 4.34 -2.67 2.03
N VAL A 653 3.92 -3.39 0.99
CA VAL A 653 4.18 -4.83 0.85
C VAL A 653 5.67 -5.16 0.71
N GLU A 654 6.50 -4.17 0.41
CA GLU A 654 7.94 -4.34 0.24
C GLU A 654 8.74 -4.23 1.54
N TYR A 655 8.11 -3.81 2.64
CA TYR A 655 8.78 -3.74 3.94
C TYR A 655 9.02 -5.14 4.55
N PRO A 656 10.06 -5.28 5.37
CA PRO A 656 10.23 -6.48 6.17
C PRO A 656 9.01 -6.72 7.07
N PHE A 657 8.46 -7.92 7.05
CA PHE A 657 7.27 -8.25 7.84
C PHE A 657 7.44 -8.00 9.34
N ILE A 658 8.66 -8.17 9.86
CA ILE A 658 9.00 -7.89 11.26
C ILE A 658 8.66 -6.44 11.67
N GLU A 659 8.68 -5.47 10.74
CA GLU A 659 8.43 -4.07 11.08
C GLU A 659 6.98 -3.83 11.52
N GLY A 660 6.03 -4.60 10.98
CA GLY A 660 4.64 -4.58 11.45
C GLY A 660 4.51 -5.02 12.92
N ARG A 661 5.22 -6.08 13.30
CA ARG A 661 5.29 -6.57 14.68
C ARG A 661 6.03 -5.60 15.60
N LEU A 662 7.12 -5.04 15.11
CA LEU A 662 8.00 -4.12 15.86
C LEU A 662 7.32 -2.81 16.24
N LEU A 663 6.40 -2.29 15.42
CA LEU A 663 5.70 -1.04 15.70
C LEU A 663 4.93 -1.08 17.03
N ALA A 664 4.39 -2.21 17.43
CA ALA A 664 3.76 -2.38 18.74
C ALA A 664 4.77 -2.25 19.89
N TRP A 665 5.99 -2.80 19.74
CA TRP A 665 7.09 -2.63 20.71
C TRP A 665 7.53 -1.18 20.83
N GLN A 666 7.62 -0.47 19.70
CA GLN A 666 7.92 0.95 19.67
C GLN A 666 6.79 1.77 20.31
N THR A 667 5.52 1.44 20.05
CA THR A 667 4.34 2.07 20.67
C THR A 667 4.42 1.96 22.19
N PHE A 668 4.73 0.78 22.71
CA PHE A 668 4.92 0.58 24.15
C PHE A 668 6.12 1.35 24.71
N ARG A 669 7.27 1.30 24.01
CA ARG A 669 8.50 2.00 24.39
C ARG A 669 8.29 3.49 24.54
N HIS A 670 7.70 4.12 23.53
CA HIS A 670 7.53 5.57 23.44
C HIS A 670 6.28 6.07 24.20
N LYS A 671 5.55 5.17 24.85
CA LYS A 671 4.29 5.49 25.57
C LYS A 671 3.26 6.15 24.66
N ALA A 672 3.26 5.87 23.37
CA ALA A 672 2.18 6.35 22.53
C ALA A 672 0.85 5.73 22.98
N ASP A 673 -0.19 6.56 23.07
CA ASP A 673 -1.47 6.17 23.68
C ASP A 673 -2.30 5.28 22.76
N GLY A 674 -1.93 5.17 21.47
CA GLY A 674 -2.54 4.27 20.50
C GLY A 674 -1.86 4.34 19.13
N LEU A 675 -2.27 3.43 18.25
CA LEU A 675 -1.81 3.29 16.87
C LEU A 675 -2.98 3.46 15.91
N LEU A 676 -2.86 4.41 14.99
CA LEU A 676 -3.84 4.64 13.94
C LEU A 676 -3.28 4.18 12.59
N TYR A 677 -4.13 3.57 11.77
CA TYR A 677 -3.87 3.31 10.36
C TYR A 677 -5.10 3.69 9.53
N TRP A 678 -4.88 4.58 8.58
CA TRP A 678 -5.91 5.32 7.88
C TRP A 678 -6.89 4.45 7.08
N HIS A 679 -6.46 3.26 6.61
CA HIS A 679 -7.28 2.38 5.81
C HIS A 679 -6.71 0.95 5.74
N VAL A 680 -7.58 -0.05 5.66
CA VAL A 680 -7.17 -1.46 5.49
C VAL A 680 -7.73 -2.09 4.20
N ASN A 681 -8.72 -1.47 3.55
CA ASN A 681 -9.41 -1.97 2.37
C ASN A 681 -9.53 -0.93 1.25
N ALA A 682 -8.48 -0.13 1.01
CA ALA A 682 -8.42 0.85 -0.08
C ALA A 682 -8.31 0.16 -1.45
N TRP A 683 -9.44 -0.38 -1.91
CA TRP A 683 -9.54 -1.09 -3.19
C TRP A 683 -9.93 -0.13 -4.30
N THR A 684 -8.95 0.42 -5.01
CA THR A 684 -9.17 1.48 -6.02
C THR A 684 -9.81 0.97 -7.31
N ASP A 685 -9.53 -0.27 -7.68
CA ASP A 685 -10.06 -0.93 -8.87
C ASP A 685 -10.72 -2.25 -8.49
N ASN A 686 -11.90 -2.53 -9.02
CA ASN A 686 -12.76 -3.65 -8.64
C ASN A 686 -12.25 -4.97 -9.26
N PHE A 687 -11.15 -5.50 -8.78
CA PHE A 687 -10.69 -6.83 -9.19
C PHE A 687 -10.68 -7.75 -7.97
N TYR A 688 -11.39 -8.85 -8.09
CA TYR A 688 -11.28 -9.93 -7.13
C TYR A 688 -10.02 -10.73 -7.41
N PHE A 689 -9.43 -11.23 -6.36
CA PHE A 689 -8.43 -12.25 -6.50
C PHE A 689 -9.05 -13.50 -7.12
N ASP A 690 -8.37 -14.05 -8.11
CA ASP A 690 -8.60 -15.43 -8.52
C ASP A 690 -7.98 -16.34 -7.46
N GLU A 691 -8.81 -16.77 -6.51
CA GLU A 691 -8.37 -17.60 -5.40
C GLU A 691 -7.88 -19.00 -5.82
N SER A 692 -8.04 -19.39 -7.10
CA SER A 692 -7.46 -20.61 -7.65
C SER A 692 -5.96 -20.45 -7.92
N LEU A 693 -5.49 -19.23 -8.16
CA LEU A 693 -4.12 -18.88 -8.48
C LEU A 693 -3.37 -18.32 -7.27
N CYS A 694 -2.13 -18.74 -7.08
CA CYS A 694 -1.23 -18.09 -6.12
C CYS A 694 -0.65 -16.77 -6.66
N TYR A 695 -0.52 -16.63 -7.97
CA TYR A 695 0.06 -15.47 -8.63
C TYR A 695 -1.05 -14.55 -9.15
N GLN A 696 -1.21 -13.39 -8.51
CA GLN A 696 -2.31 -12.45 -8.75
C GLN A 696 -1.91 -11.37 -9.76
N THR A 697 -1.72 -11.76 -11.01
CA THR A 697 -1.20 -10.88 -12.08
C THR A 697 -2.08 -9.68 -12.39
N ALA A 698 -3.39 -9.81 -12.25
CA ALA A 698 -4.36 -8.76 -12.59
C ALA A 698 -4.54 -7.72 -11.47
N PHE A 699 -4.15 -8.03 -10.22
CA PHE A 699 -4.39 -7.15 -9.10
C PHE A 699 -3.47 -5.93 -9.12
N LYS A 700 -4.04 -4.76 -8.91
CA LYS A 700 -3.31 -3.50 -8.83
C LYS A 700 -3.22 -3.05 -7.37
N LEU A 701 -2.02 -3.04 -6.83
CA LEU A 701 -1.77 -2.43 -5.53
C LEU A 701 -2.06 -0.94 -5.58
N ASN A 702 -2.76 -0.46 -4.55
CA ASN A 702 -2.80 0.97 -4.29
C ASN A 702 -1.38 1.47 -4.00
N SER A 703 -1.01 2.57 -4.62
CA SER A 703 0.34 3.13 -4.49
C SER A 703 0.24 4.63 -4.28
N ILE A 704 -0.08 5.00 -3.04
CA ILE A 704 -0.07 6.40 -2.63
C ILE A 704 1.38 6.79 -2.35
N GLN A 705 1.84 7.88 -2.95
CA GLN A 705 3.23 8.35 -2.84
C GLN A 705 4.26 7.24 -3.07
N GLU A 706 3.96 6.35 -4.03
CA GLU A 706 4.83 5.23 -4.42
C GLU A 706 5.04 4.16 -3.34
N MET A 707 4.15 4.08 -2.35
CA MET A 707 4.14 3.07 -1.30
C MET A 707 3.15 1.94 -1.69
N PRO A 708 3.60 0.87 -2.37
CA PRO A 708 2.68 -0.16 -2.86
C PRO A 708 2.04 -0.92 -1.70
N GLY A 709 0.71 -0.97 -1.69
CA GLY A 709 -0.07 -1.66 -0.66
C GLY A 709 -0.45 -0.80 0.54
N ASP A 710 -0.13 0.50 0.53
CA ASP A 710 -0.63 1.41 1.58
C ASP A 710 -2.16 1.48 1.54
N GLY A 711 -2.78 1.36 2.70
CA GLY A 711 -4.22 1.25 2.85
C GLY A 711 -4.80 -0.14 2.51
N GLN A 712 -3.99 -1.15 2.23
CA GLN A 712 -4.44 -2.49 1.83
C GLN A 712 -3.80 -3.57 2.71
N LEU A 713 -4.41 -3.85 3.86
CA LEU A 713 -4.08 -4.99 4.71
C LEU A 713 -5.08 -6.14 4.51
N LEU A 714 -6.24 -5.82 3.94
CA LEU A 714 -7.22 -6.78 3.44
C LEU A 714 -7.24 -6.75 1.92
N TYR A 715 -7.53 -7.89 1.33
CA TYR A 715 -7.63 -8.06 -0.13
C TYR A 715 -9.03 -8.51 -0.54
N PRO A 716 -9.53 -8.10 -1.72
CA PRO A 716 -10.86 -8.46 -2.18
C PRO A 716 -10.88 -9.89 -2.75
N GLY A 717 -11.17 -10.89 -1.92
CA GLY A 717 -11.42 -12.26 -2.36
C GLY A 717 -12.77 -12.40 -3.06
N ALA A 718 -12.97 -13.51 -3.78
CA ALA A 718 -14.21 -13.76 -4.50
C ALA A 718 -15.43 -13.92 -3.57
N GLY A 719 -15.24 -14.47 -2.39
CA GLY A 719 -16.27 -14.71 -1.38
C GLY A 719 -16.39 -13.62 -0.32
N GLY A 720 -15.32 -12.89 -0.05
CA GLY A 720 -15.22 -11.89 1.01
C GLY A 720 -13.78 -11.41 1.21
N PRO A 721 -13.52 -10.54 2.18
CA PRO A 721 -12.19 -10.02 2.46
C PRO A 721 -11.20 -11.13 2.86
N LEU A 722 -9.99 -11.07 2.33
CA LEU A 722 -8.88 -11.95 2.67
C LEU A 722 -7.84 -11.21 3.50
N PRO A 723 -7.28 -11.82 4.56
CA PRO A 723 -6.20 -11.24 5.35
C PRO A 723 -4.86 -11.26 4.59
N SER A 724 -3.86 -10.61 5.18
CA SER A 724 -2.50 -10.56 4.66
C SER A 724 -1.46 -11.01 5.68
N ILE A 725 -0.26 -11.34 5.18
CA ILE A 725 0.90 -11.64 6.04
C ILE A 725 1.26 -10.40 6.90
N ARG A 726 1.16 -9.20 6.34
CA ARG A 726 1.37 -7.95 7.09
C ARG A 726 0.39 -7.85 8.26
N LEU A 727 -0.90 -8.09 8.02
CA LEU A 727 -1.92 -8.07 9.07
C LEU A 727 -1.65 -9.13 10.15
N ALA A 728 -1.21 -10.33 9.77
CA ALA A 728 -0.84 -11.37 10.72
C ALA A 728 0.35 -10.95 11.60
N ASN A 729 1.37 -10.30 11.04
CA ASN A 729 2.49 -9.78 11.82
C ASN A 729 2.13 -8.57 12.71
N ILE A 730 1.16 -7.75 12.30
CA ILE A 730 0.60 -6.68 13.15
C ILE A 730 -0.18 -7.29 14.31
N ARG A 731 -0.94 -8.38 14.08
CA ARG A 731 -1.58 -9.17 15.16
C ARG A 731 -0.56 -9.63 16.18
N ASP A 732 0.50 -10.29 15.72
CA ASP A 732 1.54 -10.81 16.60
C ASP A 732 2.18 -9.66 17.41
N GLY A 733 2.33 -8.47 16.80
CA GLY A 733 2.75 -7.28 17.50
C GLY A 733 1.75 -6.80 18.57
N SER A 734 0.46 -6.84 18.27
CA SER A 734 -0.59 -6.48 19.24
C SER A 734 -0.64 -7.45 20.41
N GLU A 735 -0.42 -8.74 20.16
CA GLU A 735 -0.30 -9.76 21.19
C GLU A 735 0.98 -9.60 22.02
N ASP A 736 2.11 -9.24 21.40
CA ASP A 736 3.33 -8.82 22.12
C ASP A 736 3.10 -7.60 23.00
N TYR A 737 2.28 -6.64 22.57
CA TYR A 737 1.93 -5.48 23.38
C TYR A 737 1.14 -5.89 24.64
N ASP A 738 0.26 -6.90 24.54
CA ASP A 738 -0.40 -7.46 25.72
C ASP A 738 0.61 -8.06 26.71
N TYR A 739 1.62 -8.80 26.23
CA TYR A 739 2.70 -9.29 27.10
C TYR A 739 3.43 -8.14 27.81
N LEU A 740 3.79 -7.10 27.06
CA LEU A 740 4.47 -5.92 27.60
C LEU A 740 3.61 -5.17 28.63
N ALA A 741 2.30 -5.03 28.35
CA ALA A 741 1.36 -4.40 29.27
C ALA A 741 1.20 -5.20 30.58
N MET A 742 1.07 -6.52 30.49
CA MET A 742 1.01 -7.43 31.64
C MET A 742 2.33 -7.46 32.43
N TYR A 743 3.47 -7.36 31.73
CA TYR A 743 4.79 -7.33 32.37
C TYR A 743 5.06 -5.98 33.05
N GLY A 744 4.52 -4.88 32.52
CA GLY A 744 4.57 -3.54 33.08
C GLY A 744 5.82 -2.74 32.65
N GLU A 745 6.16 -1.70 33.39
CA GLU A 745 7.22 -0.73 33.05
C GLU A 745 8.60 -1.38 32.74
N LYS A 746 8.92 -2.50 33.40
CA LYS A 746 10.17 -3.25 33.13
C LYS A 746 10.26 -3.77 31.67
N GLY A 747 9.11 -3.93 31.00
CA GLY A 747 9.05 -4.31 29.58
C GLY A 747 9.74 -3.30 28.66
N ARG A 748 9.81 -2.03 29.06
CA ARG A 748 10.47 -0.98 28.27
C ARG A 748 11.96 -1.20 28.09
N ASP A 749 12.63 -1.91 29.01
CA ASP A 749 14.05 -2.19 28.87
C ASP A 749 14.32 -3.19 27.74
N PHE A 750 13.41 -4.15 27.54
CA PHE A 750 13.46 -5.02 26.35
C PHE A 750 13.19 -4.23 25.07
N CYS A 751 12.20 -3.35 25.10
CA CYS A 751 11.89 -2.50 23.96
C CYS A 751 13.07 -1.58 23.58
N LYS A 752 13.78 -0.99 24.56
CA LYS A 752 14.99 -0.18 24.32
C LYS A 752 16.12 -0.99 23.69
N LYS A 753 16.27 -2.26 24.08
CA LYS A 753 17.28 -3.15 23.51
C LYS A 753 16.95 -3.56 22.08
N LEU A 754 15.67 -3.84 21.80
CA LEU A 754 15.19 -4.23 20.48
C LEU A 754 15.15 -3.04 19.51
N ALA A 755 14.69 -1.89 19.98
CA ALA A 755 14.53 -0.67 19.22
C ALA A 755 15.10 0.53 19.99
N PRO A 756 16.44 0.77 19.94
CA PRO A 756 17.08 1.89 20.63
C PRO A 756 16.56 3.27 20.24
N SER A 757 15.99 3.43 19.05
CA SER A 757 15.28 4.64 18.62
C SER A 757 14.21 4.29 17.59
N MET A 758 13.44 5.27 17.13
CA MET A 758 12.46 5.08 16.05
C MET A 758 13.09 4.67 14.71
N THR A 759 14.38 4.97 14.52
CA THR A 759 15.11 4.73 13.27
C THR A 759 16.25 3.71 13.42
N LYS A 760 16.52 3.23 14.64
CA LYS A 760 17.48 2.19 14.93
C LYS A 760 16.77 1.07 15.68
N PHE A 761 16.64 -0.07 15.06
CA PHE A 761 15.99 -1.24 15.60
C PHE A 761 16.50 -2.52 14.94
N SER A 762 16.33 -3.62 15.66
CA SER A 762 16.71 -4.94 15.15
C SER A 762 15.63 -5.46 14.20
N ARG A 763 16.07 -6.04 13.09
CA ARG A 763 15.24 -6.81 12.17
C ARG A 763 15.50 -8.32 12.27
N ASP A 764 16.17 -8.77 13.32
CA ASP A 764 16.39 -10.20 13.57
C ASP A 764 15.19 -10.81 14.34
N PRO A 765 14.39 -11.69 13.72
CA PRO A 765 13.28 -12.37 14.38
C PRO A 765 13.68 -13.12 15.65
N ARG A 766 14.88 -13.69 15.66
CA ARG A 766 15.39 -14.48 16.81
C ARG A 766 15.55 -13.59 18.05
N GLN A 767 16.02 -12.36 17.89
CA GLN A 767 16.18 -11.42 19.01
C GLN A 767 14.82 -11.03 19.59
N LEU A 768 13.84 -10.69 18.73
CA LEU A 768 12.49 -10.36 19.15
C LEU A 768 11.86 -11.54 19.93
N ARG A 769 11.92 -12.74 19.36
CA ARG A 769 11.38 -13.96 19.99
C ARG A 769 12.08 -14.28 21.31
N ALA A 770 13.38 -14.06 21.42
CA ALA A 770 14.14 -14.27 22.67
C ALA A 770 13.66 -13.33 23.78
N PHE A 771 13.46 -12.04 23.48
CA PHE A 771 12.93 -11.09 24.47
C PHE A 771 11.49 -11.40 24.86
N ARG A 772 10.65 -11.75 23.88
CA ARG A 772 9.29 -12.17 24.13
C ARG A 772 9.23 -13.40 25.05
N ARG A 773 10.05 -14.42 24.80
CA ARG A 773 10.15 -15.62 25.67
C ARG A 773 10.51 -15.26 27.09
N GLN A 774 11.51 -14.36 27.32
CA GLN A 774 11.90 -13.93 28.66
C GLN A 774 10.74 -13.26 29.42
N ILE A 775 9.95 -12.44 28.72
CA ILE A 775 8.74 -11.81 29.27
C ILE A 775 7.71 -12.88 29.62
N ALA A 776 7.45 -13.82 28.71
CA ALA A 776 6.49 -14.90 28.90
C ALA A 776 6.82 -15.78 30.12
N GLU A 777 8.07 -16.22 30.24
CA GLU A 777 8.54 -17.04 31.37
C GLU A 777 8.43 -16.29 32.71
N ALA A 778 8.69 -15.00 32.72
CA ALA A 778 8.51 -14.18 33.91
C ALA A 778 7.03 -14.01 34.27
N LEU A 779 6.13 -13.88 33.29
CA LEU A 779 4.68 -13.83 33.52
C LEU A 779 4.17 -15.16 34.03
N GLU A 780 4.57 -16.28 33.45
CA GLU A 780 4.21 -17.62 33.87
C GLU A 780 4.63 -17.90 35.32
N SER A 781 5.86 -17.51 35.69
CA SER A 781 6.37 -17.63 37.06
C SER A 781 5.55 -16.85 38.07
N ARG A 782 5.06 -15.64 37.72
CA ARG A 782 4.18 -14.84 38.60
C ARG A 782 2.84 -15.53 38.84
N VAL A 783 2.26 -16.13 37.80
CA VAL A 783 0.99 -16.87 37.94
C VAL A 783 1.16 -18.09 38.83
N GLN A 784 2.26 -18.84 38.70
CA GLN A 784 2.56 -19.98 39.55
C GLN A 784 2.74 -19.58 41.02
N GLN A 785 3.40 -18.46 41.31
CA GLN A 785 3.59 -17.92 42.66
C GLN A 785 2.30 -17.38 43.29
N SER A 786 1.37 -16.87 42.48
CA SER A 786 0.09 -16.34 42.95
C SER A 786 -0.98 -17.44 43.15
N THR A 787 -0.73 -18.68 42.76
CA THR A 787 -1.60 -19.79 42.98
C THR A 787 -0.95 -20.66 44.06
N PRO A 788 -1.27 -20.44 45.38
CA PRO A 788 -0.77 -21.29 46.44
C PRO A 788 -1.24 -22.69 46.18
N GLY A 789 -0.32 -23.66 46.27
CA GLY A 789 -0.57 -25.05 45.95
C GLY A 789 -1.87 -25.60 46.52
N LYS A 790 -2.67 -26.16 45.62
CA LYS A 790 -3.74 -27.10 45.97
C LYS A 790 -3.13 -28.46 46.22
#